data_743e6681ba7b6aaae8eddce9712b0221
#
_entry.id   743e6681ba7b6aaae8eddce9712b0221
#
_cell.length_a   1.000
_cell.length_b   1.000
_cell.length_c   1.000
_cell.angle_alpha   90.00
_cell.angle_beta   90.00
_cell.angle_gamma   90.00
#
_symmetry.space_group_name_H-M   'P 1'
#
loop_
_entity.id
_entity.type
_entity.pdbx_description
1 polymer ?
#
loop_
_entity_poly.entity_id
_entity_poly.type
_entity_poly.pdbx_seq_one_letter_code
_entity_poly.pdbx_strand_id
1 'polypeptide(L)'
;MAGYGWDSYDPRIGGRQTIHDAGNGIDITTEFVKFVDHGENGGSWGARIRGTPREDSSPDTRTTVVFTVGVEGIGSLDVADAEGENAEIGFDGEVKIAGRTAELGDFTVAVTKGKGDHPVHSHPSSQTEPLDRTRVHSLQLPEAAIWQAKNVMFTSMKETVDKYLETYTQEKMPPPFQTYSIKNDPGLGNIHFIQKTFEGAFEFDILFSNGAAPKPLNSRDITEKIKSVDQTIAQHYAEVHKPTAPFTKPQYLEFSKSMFSNLIGGIGYFHGDQIIDRSYQPEYEEENEGFWRETAEARARGLQENEGPYELFTSIPSRPFFPRGFLWDEGFHLIPIVDWDVELTLQIIKSWFNTMDEKGWIAREQILGPEARSKVPAEFQVQYPHYANPPTLFFVLGDLLDKECSQAHVKSSTTIVDYLRELYPLLKRHYQWFRDTQYGDIKSYDREAFSSKEAYRWRGSTQTHLLTSGVDDYPRPQPPHPGELHVDLISWMGLMTGTMKRIAGQLGISEDESEYEKIENAILRNIDDLHWDEKEKTYCDATIDDYEENAHVCHKGYISIFPFMTGLMSRNLKKENKKLKAVMDLISDPKELWSNHGIRSLSQKDEFYGTGENYWRSPIWMNMNYLIVKELYVSLYSLI
;
A
#
# COMPACT_ATOMS: atom_id res chain seq x y z
N MET A 1 16.42 6.07 13.18
CA MET A 1 15.30 5.53 13.99
C MET A 1 15.43 4.03 14.05
N ALA A 2 15.36 3.45 15.23
CA ALA A 2 15.52 2.01 15.41
C ALA A 2 14.24 1.20 15.13
N GLY A 3 13.06 1.84 15.10
CA GLY A 3 11.80 1.19 14.77
C GLY A 3 10.61 2.10 15.02
N TYR A 4 9.57 1.92 14.24
CA TYR A 4 8.27 2.54 14.43
C TYR A 4 7.21 1.65 13.78
N GLY A 5 6.00 1.70 14.27
CA GLY A 5 4.89 0.96 13.70
C GLY A 5 3.67 1.01 14.60
N TRP A 6 2.56 0.50 14.08
CA TRP A 6 1.35 0.32 14.84
C TRP A 6 1.46 -0.90 15.75
N ASP A 7 1.28 -0.70 17.05
CA ASP A 7 1.18 -1.77 18.04
C ASP A 7 -0.19 -2.44 17.97
N SER A 8 -1.24 -1.61 17.77
CA SER A 8 -2.62 -2.03 17.52
C SER A 8 -3.33 -0.96 16.70
N TYR A 9 -4.13 -1.36 15.70
CA TYR A 9 -4.86 -0.40 14.86
C TYR A 9 -6.11 -1.03 14.25
N ASP A 10 -7.14 -0.19 14.16
CA ASP A 10 -8.34 -0.42 13.36
C ASP A 10 -8.75 0.91 12.71
N PRO A 11 -8.92 0.98 11.38
CA PRO A 11 -9.19 2.23 10.67
C PRO A 11 -10.52 2.88 11.04
N ARG A 12 -11.48 2.14 11.61
CA ARG A 12 -12.78 2.67 12.01
C ARG A 12 -12.75 3.34 13.38
N ILE A 13 -11.89 2.89 14.31
CA ILE A 13 -11.95 3.34 15.70
C ILE A 13 -10.66 3.97 16.23
N GLY A 14 -9.50 3.68 15.61
CA GLY A 14 -8.20 4.21 16.00
C GLY A 14 -7.20 3.14 16.41
N GLY A 15 -6.16 3.53 17.15
CA GLY A 15 -5.11 2.61 17.59
C GLY A 15 -3.95 3.30 18.28
N ARG A 16 -2.88 2.53 18.50
CA ARG A 16 -1.65 2.97 19.15
C ARG A 16 -0.45 2.66 18.28
N GLN A 17 0.44 3.65 18.14
CA GLN A 17 1.72 3.55 17.46
C GLN A 17 2.84 3.94 18.41
N THR A 18 3.98 3.26 18.35
CA THR A 18 5.19 3.62 19.09
C THR A 18 6.35 3.87 18.14
N ILE A 19 7.08 4.95 18.39
CA ILE A 19 8.34 5.28 17.72
C ILE A 19 9.46 5.07 18.74
N HIS A 20 10.34 4.11 18.48
CA HIS A 20 11.53 3.84 19.27
C HIS A 20 12.70 4.66 18.75
N ASP A 21 12.92 5.84 19.32
CA ASP A 21 14.01 6.73 18.92
C ASP A 21 15.24 6.58 19.85
N ALA A 22 15.97 5.50 19.64
CA ALA A 22 17.19 5.22 20.41
C ALA A 22 18.28 6.29 20.21
N GLY A 23 18.31 6.94 19.04
CA GLY A 23 19.27 8.01 18.77
C GLY A 23 19.06 9.26 19.63
N ASN A 24 17.82 9.56 19.98
CA ASN A 24 17.43 10.68 20.84
C ASN A 24 17.08 10.24 22.27
N GLY A 25 17.18 8.95 22.59
CA GLY A 25 16.98 8.42 23.92
C GLY A 25 15.54 8.46 24.41
N ILE A 26 14.54 8.42 23.51
CA ILE A 26 13.13 8.54 23.86
C ILE A 26 12.25 7.61 23.03
N ASP A 27 11.19 7.10 23.65
CA ASP A 27 10.09 6.43 22.96
C ASP A 27 8.89 7.40 22.89
N ILE A 28 8.34 7.59 21.68
CA ILE A 28 7.15 8.42 21.46
C ILE A 28 5.97 7.52 21.12
N THR A 29 4.95 7.55 21.95
CA THR A 29 3.68 6.83 21.74
C THR A 29 2.60 7.81 21.30
N THR A 30 1.90 7.47 20.21
CA THR A 30 0.70 8.16 19.73
C THR A 30 -0.50 7.24 19.87
N GLU A 31 -1.52 7.65 20.61
CA GLU A 31 -2.80 6.97 20.73
C GLU A 31 -3.86 7.80 20.00
N PHE A 32 -4.35 7.30 18.89
CA PHE A 32 -5.36 7.96 18.03
C PHE A 32 -6.72 7.28 18.22
N VAL A 33 -7.77 8.06 18.42
CA VAL A 33 -9.13 7.54 18.62
C VAL A 33 -10.17 8.38 17.88
N LYS A 34 -11.17 7.71 17.32
CA LYS A 34 -12.28 8.31 16.56
C LYS A 34 -13.59 8.28 17.37
N PHE A 35 -14.37 9.34 17.21
CA PHE A 35 -15.71 9.52 17.75
C PHE A 35 -16.67 9.81 16.60
N VAL A 36 -16.96 8.79 15.80
CA VAL A 36 -17.69 8.92 14.51
C VAL A 36 -19.09 9.50 14.69
N ASP A 37 -19.76 9.25 15.83
CA ASP A 37 -21.09 9.77 16.12
C ASP A 37 -21.08 11.13 16.85
N HIS A 38 -19.91 11.76 16.99
CA HIS A 38 -19.75 13.02 17.72
C HIS A 38 -19.67 14.20 16.74
N GLY A 39 -20.82 14.60 16.22
CA GLY A 39 -20.98 15.61 15.19
C GLY A 39 -21.35 15.00 13.84
N GLU A 40 -21.13 15.74 12.76
CA GLU A 40 -21.41 15.36 11.38
C GLU A 40 -20.10 15.09 10.61
N ASN A 41 -20.20 14.69 9.34
CA ASN A 41 -19.07 14.59 8.41
C ASN A 41 -17.87 13.78 8.95
N GLY A 42 -18.12 12.59 9.51
CA GLY A 42 -17.10 11.72 10.07
C GLY A 42 -16.78 11.94 11.55
N GLY A 43 -17.47 12.89 12.20
CA GLY A 43 -17.40 13.09 13.64
C GLY A 43 -16.17 13.84 14.13
N SER A 44 -15.72 13.49 15.31
CA SER A 44 -14.57 14.09 16.00
C SER A 44 -13.47 13.04 16.25
N TRP A 45 -12.26 13.49 16.55
CA TRP A 45 -11.15 12.58 16.89
C TRP A 45 -10.18 13.22 17.89
N GLY A 46 -9.38 12.39 18.52
CA GLY A 46 -8.30 12.84 19.37
C GLY A 46 -7.04 12.00 19.25
N ALA A 47 -5.91 12.65 19.43
CA ALA A 47 -4.61 12.00 19.50
C ALA A 47 -3.90 12.39 20.80
N ARG A 48 -3.47 11.38 21.58
CA ARG A 48 -2.62 11.56 22.75
C ARG A 48 -1.19 11.26 22.39
N ILE A 49 -0.30 12.18 22.65
CA ILE A 49 1.14 12.06 22.42
C ILE A 49 1.83 11.91 23.77
N ARG A 50 2.63 10.85 23.94
CA ARG A 50 3.46 10.62 25.12
C ARG A 50 4.91 10.46 24.73
N GLY A 51 5.81 11.09 25.47
CA GLY A 51 7.23 10.83 25.41
C GLY A 51 7.70 10.16 26.69
N THR A 52 8.47 9.09 26.57
CA THR A 52 9.06 8.38 27.72
C THR A 52 10.55 8.21 27.48
N PRO A 53 11.43 8.81 28.30
CA PRO A 53 12.86 8.55 28.21
C PRO A 53 13.15 7.05 28.30
N ARG A 54 14.07 6.56 27.50
CA ARG A 54 14.46 5.14 27.48
C ARG A 54 15.30 4.82 28.72
N GLU A 55 15.28 3.56 29.14
CA GLU A 55 16.04 3.09 30.33
C GLU A 55 17.55 3.31 30.20
N ASP A 56 18.08 3.29 28.96
CA ASP A 56 19.49 3.49 28.63
C ASP A 56 19.85 4.96 28.36
N SER A 57 18.94 5.91 28.61
CA SER A 57 19.11 7.34 28.40
C SER A 57 18.98 8.14 29.69
N SER A 58 19.26 9.47 29.63
CA SER A 58 19.03 10.37 30.75
C SER A 58 17.54 10.50 31.05
N PRO A 59 17.10 10.43 32.34
CA PRO A 59 15.72 10.74 32.71
C PRO A 59 15.31 12.18 32.37
N ASP A 60 16.29 13.10 32.26
CA ASP A 60 16.11 14.51 31.90
C ASP A 60 16.29 14.74 30.37
N THR A 61 16.01 13.72 29.55
CA THR A 61 16.07 13.82 28.08
C THR A 61 15.20 14.98 27.60
N ARG A 62 15.78 15.89 26.80
CA ARG A 62 15.07 17.07 26.29
C ARG A 62 14.51 16.79 24.92
N THR A 63 13.20 17.03 24.76
CA THR A 63 12.47 16.71 23.55
C THR A 63 11.69 17.93 23.08
N THR A 64 11.93 18.33 21.82
CA THR A 64 11.07 19.31 21.13
C THR A 64 10.19 18.58 20.14
N VAL A 65 8.89 18.73 20.29
CA VAL A 65 7.87 18.19 19.40
C VAL A 65 7.32 19.32 18.57
N VAL A 66 7.39 19.19 17.24
CA VAL A 66 6.73 20.10 16.30
C VAL A 66 5.77 19.28 15.44
N PHE A 67 4.55 19.75 15.34
CA PHE A 67 3.55 19.17 14.46
C PHE A 67 2.82 20.27 13.68
N THR A 68 2.13 19.87 12.62
CA THR A 68 1.45 20.80 11.72
C THR A 68 -0.05 20.53 11.68
N VAL A 69 -0.82 21.60 11.59
CA VAL A 69 -2.24 21.58 11.23
C VAL A 69 -2.38 22.42 9.97
N GLY A 70 -2.83 21.82 8.87
CA GLY A 70 -2.98 22.50 7.60
C GLY A 70 -4.29 22.13 6.92
N VAL A 71 -4.81 23.03 6.09
CA VAL A 71 -5.95 22.80 5.20
C VAL A 71 -5.45 22.85 3.76
N GLU A 72 -5.57 21.72 3.06
CA GLU A 72 -5.36 21.62 1.63
C GLU A 72 -6.70 21.84 0.93
N GLY A 73 -6.75 22.75 -0.06
CA GLY A 73 -7.99 23.18 -0.69
C GLY A 73 -8.64 24.41 -0.06
N ILE A 74 -9.94 24.58 -0.30
CA ILE A 74 -10.70 25.77 0.13
C ILE A 74 -11.06 25.66 1.61
N GLY A 75 -10.45 26.51 2.44
CA GLY A 75 -10.72 26.55 3.87
C GLY A 75 -9.89 27.62 4.57
N SER A 76 -10.12 27.78 5.88
CA SER A 76 -9.37 28.70 6.74
C SER A 76 -9.12 28.09 8.10
N LEU A 77 -8.00 28.48 8.68
CA LEU A 77 -7.63 28.17 10.08
C LEU A 77 -7.25 29.49 10.77
N ASP A 78 -7.72 29.69 11.99
CA ASP A 78 -7.44 30.89 12.76
C ASP A 78 -7.12 30.52 14.23
N VAL A 79 -6.00 31.01 14.74
CA VAL A 79 -5.55 30.76 16.12
C VAL A 79 -6.28 31.71 17.06
N ALA A 80 -7.09 31.17 17.95
CA ALA A 80 -7.78 31.98 18.97
C ALA A 80 -6.80 32.61 19.97
N ASP A 81 -7.14 33.77 20.48
CA ASP A 81 -6.34 34.50 21.47
C ASP A 81 -4.89 34.77 21.05
N ALA A 82 -4.68 35.04 19.77
CA ALA A 82 -3.37 35.26 19.13
C ALA A 82 -2.76 36.64 19.39
N GLU A 83 -3.23 37.38 20.39
CA GLU A 83 -2.78 38.73 20.71
C GLU A 83 -2.08 38.80 22.07
N GLY A 84 -1.47 39.95 22.37
CA GLY A 84 -0.84 40.24 23.68
C GLY A 84 0.29 39.27 24.03
N GLU A 85 0.31 38.77 25.26
CA GLU A 85 1.37 37.87 25.73
C GLU A 85 1.53 36.59 24.90
N ASN A 86 0.43 36.04 24.37
CA ASN A 86 0.48 34.86 23.49
C ASN A 86 1.24 35.13 22.18
N ALA A 87 1.05 36.32 21.61
CA ALA A 87 1.79 36.72 20.40
C ALA A 87 3.28 37.00 20.71
N GLU A 88 3.59 37.53 21.88
CA GLU A 88 4.96 37.91 22.23
C GLU A 88 5.83 36.70 22.65
N ILE A 89 5.32 35.81 23.51
CA ILE A 89 6.12 34.75 24.16
C ILE A 89 5.55 33.33 24.02
N GLY A 90 4.38 33.16 23.40
CA GLY A 90 3.69 31.86 23.25
C GLY A 90 2.61 31.61 24.34
N PHE A 91 1.88 30.53 24.16
CA PHE A 91 0.70 30.18 24.95
C PHE A 91 1.06 29.42 26.22
N ASP A 92 0.56 29.87 27.35
CA ASP A 92 0.71 29.18 28.65
C ASP A 92 -0.30 28.02 28.80
N GLY A 93 -1.40 28.06 28.10
CA GLY A 93 -2.50 27.12 28.26
C GLY A 93 -2.74 26.24 27.03
N GLU A 94 -4.00 25.99 26.77
CA GLU A 94 -4.49 25.33 25.59
C GLU A 94 -4.40 26.28 24.39
N VAL A 95 -3.94 25.75 23.25
CA VAL A 95 -4.00 26.44 21.94
C VAL A 95 -5.24 25.98 21.21
N LYS A 96 -6.07 26.90 20.74
CA LYS A 96 -7.27 26.62 19.95
C LYS A 96 -7.12 27.20 18.55
N ILE A 97 -7.41 26.37 17.55
CA ILE A 97 -7.46 26.75 16.15
C ILE A 97 -8.89 26.53 15.67
N ALA A 98 -9.58 27.60 15.33
CA ALA A 98 -10.89 27.54 14.67
C ALA A 98 -10.67 27.28 13.18
N GLY A 99 -11.38 26.31 12.64
CA GLY A 99 -11.27 25.95 11.23
C GLY A 99 -12.63 25.88 10.54
N ARG A 100 -12.62 26.08 9.22
CA ARG A 100 -13.78 25.91 8.35
C ARG A 100 -13.37 25.39 6.98
N THR A 101 -14.04 24.34 6.51
CA THR A 101 -13.97 23.89 5.10
C THR A 101 -15.39 23.65 4.57
N ALA A 102 -15.51 23.49 3.25
CA ALA A 102 -16.81 23.19 2.63
C ALA A 102 -17.35 21.82 3.07
N GLU A 103 -16.45 20.83 3.20
CA GLU A 103 -16.81 19.42 3.47
C GLU A 103 -17.03 19.16 4.96
N LEU A 104 -16.20 19.74 5.84
CA LEU A 104 -16.26 19.50 7.29
C LEU A 104 -17.17 20.51 8.01
N GLY A 105 -17.51 21.65 7.38
CA GLY A 105 -18.15 22.77 8.06
C GLY A 105 -17.19 23.44 9.05
N ASP A 106 -17.75 23.99 10.13
CA ASP A 106 -16.96 24.56 11.21
C ASP A 106 -16.38 23.45 12.11
N PHE A 107 -15.14 23.64 12.58
CA PHE A 107 -14.49 22.74 13.52
C PHE A 107 -13.49 23.49 14.41
N THR A 108 -13.02 22.81 15.44
CA THR A 108 -11.94 23.33 16.32
C THR A 108 -10.88 22.27 16.52
N VAL A 109 -9.61 22.66 16.41
CA VAL A 109 -8.47 21.84 16.85
C VAL A 109 -7.93 22.47 18.13
N ALA A 110 -8.00 21.73 19.24
CA ALA A 110 -7.43 22.16 20.51
C ALA A 110 -6.18 21.34 20.85
N VAL A 111 -5.12 22.02 21.26
CA VAL A 111 -3.88 21.40 21.71
C VAL A 111 -3.71 21.72 23.18
N THR A 112 -3.80 20.72 24.05
CA THR A 112 -3.77 20.91 25.51
C THR A 112 -2.39 21.37 25.96
N LYS A 113 -2.32 22.06 27.13
CA LYS A 113 -1.04 22.37 27.78
C LYS A 113 -0.22 21.09 27.97
N GLY A 114 -0.88 20.04 28.42
CA GLY A 114 -0.25 18.75 28.71
C GLY A 114 0.35 18.70 30.12
N LYS A 115 1.15 17.64 30.34
CA LYS A 115 1.89 17.36 31.56
C LYS A 115 3.33 17.09 31.21
N GLY A 116 4.25 17.49 32.07
CA GLY A 116 5.69 17.29 31.90
C GLY A 116 6.44 18.50 32.42
N ASP A 117 7.72 18.31 32.66
CA ASP A 117 8.62 19.38 33.06
C ASP A 117 9.20 20.05 31.79
N HIS A 118 9.70 21.26 31.95
CA HIS A 118 10.28 22.04 30.87
C HIS A 118 11.74 22.38 31.15
N PRO A 119 12.63 22.37 30.13
CA PRO A 119 14.01 22.73 30.36
C PRO A 119 14.15 24.20 30.77
N VAL A 120 15.14 24.47 31.59
CA VAL A 120 15.50 25.83 32.00
C VAL A 120 16.52 26.37 30.98
N HIS A 121 16.42 27.67 30.70
CA HIS A 121 17.41 28.33 29.86
C HIS A 121 18.82 28.26 30.47
N SER A 122 19.73 27.68 29.72
CA SER A 122 21.13 27.55 30.10
C SER A 122 22.05 28.56 29.38
N HIS A 123 21.52 29.24 28.36
CA HIS A 123 22.29 30.14 27.52
C HIS A 123 21.83 31.61 27.65
N PRO A 124 22.78 32.58 27.77
CA PRO A 124 22.45 33.99 28.00
C PRO A 124 21.57 34.66 26.93
N SER A 125 21.66 34.16 25.67
CA SER A 125 20.94 34.74 24.53
C SER A 125 19.42 34.49 24.54
N SER A 126 18.94 33.59 25.37
CA SER A 126 17.56 33.09 25.32
C SER A 126 16.80 33.29 26.63
N GLN A 127 17.31 34.12 27.52
CA GLN A 127 16.70 34.39 28.82
C GLN A 127 15.29 35.07 28.77
N THR A 128 14.90 35.54 27.57
CA THR A 128 13.64 36.25 27.38
C THR A 128 12.52 35.37 26.78
N GLU A 129 12.82 34.17 26.32
CA GLU A 129 11.84 33.30 25.64
C GLU A 129 11.52 32.07 26.51
N PRO A 130 10.37 32.02 27.17
CA PRO A 130 9.99 30.90 28.06
C PRO A 130 9.92 29.56 27.28
N LEU A 131 10.49 28.50 27.82
CA LEU A 131 10.47 27.15 27.22
C LEU A 131 9.26 26.32 27.64
N ASP A 132 8.50 26.78 28.62
CA ASP A 132 7.26 26.17 29.09
C ASP A 132 6.02 26.61 28.28
N ARG A 133 6.22 27.48 27.31
CA ARG A 133 5.16 27.99 26.41
C ARG A 133 5.05 27.17 25.13
N THR A 134 3.81 27.06 24.64
CA THR A 134 3.55 26.50 23.32
C THR A 134 3.72 27.61 22.27
N ARG A 135 4.62 27.40 21.30
CA ARG A 135 4.81 28.32 20.17
C ARG A 135 3.91 27.93 19.01
N VAL A 136 3.39 28.94 18.32
CA VAL A 136 2.59 28.76 17.12
C VAL A 136 3.11 29.67 16.02
N HIS A 137 3.41 29.12 14.86
CA HIS A 137 3.77 29.88 13.66
C HIS A 137 2.74 29.63 12.57
N SER A 138 2.01 30.68 12.22
CA SER A 138 0.92 30.66 11.25
C SER A 138 1.41 31.18 9.90
N LEU A 139 1.10 30.48 8.82
CA LEU A 139 1.47 30.87 7.46
C LEU A 139 0.30 30.72 6.51
N GLN A 140 0.28 31.58 5.49
CA GLN A 140 -0.58 31.44 4.33
C GLN A 140 0.28 30.98 3.15
N LEU A 141 0.15 29.71 2.77
CA LEU A 141 0.86 29.11 1.65
C LEU A 141 -0.05 28.98 0.42
N PRO A 142 0.51 28.92 -0.81
CA PRO A 142 -0.22 28.44 -1.96
C PRO A 142 -0.78 27.03 -1.68
N GLU A 143 -1.98 26.74 -2.12
CA GLU A 143 -2.63 25.44 -1.91
C GLU A 143 -1.74 24.27 -2.33
N ALA A 144 -1.13 24.36 -3.51
CA ALA A 144 -0.21 23.33 -4.03
C ALA A 144 1.09 23.15 -3.22
N ALA A 145 1.33 23.94 -2.17
CA ALA A 145 2.54 23.85 -1.34
C ALA A 145 2.27 23.34 0.09
N ILE A 146 1.03 23.11 0.50
CA ILE A 146 0.67 22.66 1.86
C ILE A 146 1.34 21.32 2.19
N TRP A 147 1.40 20.38 1.24
CA TRP A 147 2.08 19.10 1.41
C TRP A 147 3.59 19.23 1.73
N GLN A 148 4.20 20.38 1.43
CA GLN A 148 5.61 20.66 1.74
C GLN A 148 5.84 21.17 3.17
N ALA A 149 4.86 21.05 4.05
CA ALA A 149 4.89 21.52 5.44
C ALA A 149 6.24 21.27 6.15
N LYS A 150 6.79 20.07 6.02
CA LYS A 150 8.10 19.72 6.61
C LYS A 150 9.24 20.62 6.09
N ASN A 151 9.30 20.86 4.78
CA ASN A 151 10.34 21.71 4.18
C ASN A 151 10.18 23.18 4.61
N VAL A 152 8.94 23.66 4.67
CA VAL A 152 8.59 25.01 5.13
C VAL A 152 9.02 25.19 6.60
N MET A 153 8.73 24.21 7.45
CA MET A 153 9.12 24.21 8.86
C MET A 153 10.66 24.29 9.00
N PHE A 154 11.40 23.44 8.27
CA PHE A 154 12.87 23.49 8.32
C PHE A 154 13.44 24.81 7.79
N THR A 155 12.82 25.42 6.79
CA THR A 155 13.21 26.75 6.31
C THR A 155 13.02 27.80 7.40
N SER A 156 11.86 27.79 8.11
CA SER A 156 11.60 28.68 9.25
C SER A 156 12.62 28.48 10.39
N MET A 157 12.92 27.22 10.72
CA MET A 157 13.94 26.91 11.74
C MET A 157 15.34 27.37 11.33
N LYS A 158 15.69 27.21 10.04
CA LYS A 158 16.97 27.66 9.53
C LYS A 158 17.19 29.15 9.71
N GLU A 159 16.16 29.97 9.51
CA GLU A 159 16.24 31.41 9.75
C GLU A 159 16.59 31.73 11.22
N THR A 160 16.10 30.94 12.16
CA THR A 160 16.43 31.06 13.58
C THR A 160 17.89 30.66 13.85
N VAL A 161 18.32 29.54 13.26
CA VAL A 161 19.71 29.06 13.34
C VAL A 161 20.70 30.09 12.77
N ASP A 162 20.38 30.64 11.59
CA ASP A 162 21.25 31.63 10.92
C ASP A 162 21.45 32.89 11.77
N LYS A 163 20.40 33.38 12.46
CA LYS A 163 20.52 34.50 13.42
C LYS A 163 21.46 34.19 14.59
N TYR A 164 21.45 32.96 15.10
CA TYR A 164 22.36 32.53 16.15
C TYR A 164 23.83 32.45 15.61
N LEU A 165 24.02 31.94 14.37
CA LEU A 165 25.31 31.82 13.73
C LEU A 165 25.94 33.20 13.43
N GLU A 166 25.15 34.24 13.20
CA GLU A 166 25.64 35.63 13.07
C GLU A 166 26.21 36.18 14.40
N THR A 167 25.70 35.68 15.52
CA THR A 167 26.04 36.22 16.86
C THR A 167 27.04 35.33 17.59
N TYR A 168 27.00 34.02 17.42
CA TYR A 168 27.80 33.05 18.17
C TYR A 168 28.64 32.16 17.27
N THR A 169 29.82 31.79 17.75
CA THR A 169 30.64 30.73 17.12
C THR A 169 29.96 29.36 17.39
N GLN A 170 30.27 28.38 16.56
CA GLN A 170 29.70 27.04 16.67
C GLN A 170 29.85 26.40 18.07
N GLU A 171 30.98 26.67 18.74
CA GLU A 171 31.27 26.20 20.10
C GLU A 171 30.45 26.90 21.20
N LYS A 172 29.88 28.07 20.89
CA LYS A 172 29.10 28.90 21.81
C LYS A 172 27.61 28.96 21.42
N MET A 173 27.17 28.11 20.52
CA MET A 173 25.77 28.03 20.14
C MET A 173 24.90 27.58 21.31
N PRO A 174 23.66 28.08 21.43
CA PRO A 174 22.68 27.55 22.37
C PRO A 174 22.43 26.05 22.10
N PRO A 175 21.94 25.30 23.10
CA PRO A 175 21.59 23.90 22.91
C PRO A 175 20.56 23.70 21.77
N PRO A 176 20.54 22.51 21.12
CA PRO A 176 19.65 22.24 19.98
C PRO A 176 18.18 22.56 20.21
N PHE A 177 17.63 22.28 21.40
CA PHE A 177 16.22 22.55 21.73
C PHE A 177 15.88 24.06 21.78
N GLN A 178 16.89 24.95 21.86
CA GLN A 178 16.74 26.40 21.74
C GLN A 178 17.03 26.88 20.32
N THR A 179 18.04 26.31 19.68
CA THR A 179 18.51 26.71 18.36
C THR A 179 17.51 26.32 17.27
N TYR A 180 17.00 25.10 17.32
CA TYR A 180 16.01 24.58 16.36
C TYR A 180 14.59 24.84 16.86
N SER A 181 14.18 26.09 16.82
CA SER A 181 12.84 26.49 17.22
C SER A 181 12.11 27.25 16.10
N ILE A 182 10.81 27.09 16.03
CA ILE A 182 9.96 27.89 15.14
C ILE A 182 9.77 29.29 15.70
N LYS A 183 9.44 30.26 14.86
CA LYS A 183 8.98 31.57 15.29
C LYS A 183 7.65 31.44 16.06
N ASN A 184 7.39 32.33 17.00
CA ASN A 184 6.06 32.49 17.56
C ASN A 184 5.39 33.67 16.84
N ASP A 185 4.45 33.36 15.95
CA ASP A 185 3.71 34.32 15.14
C ASP A 185 2.31 33.72 14.87
N PRO A 186 1.44 33.64 15.91
CA PRO A 186 0.11 33.06 15.79
C PRO A 186 -0.85 34.01 15.07
N GLY A 187 -1.83 33.44 14.33
CA GLY A 187 -2.85 34.22 13.65
C GLY A 187 -3.60 33.42 12.58
N LEU A 188 -4.15 34.13 11.60
CA LEU A 188 -4.83 33.54 10.45
C LEU A 188 -3.84 32.90 9.49
N GLY A 189 -4.20 31.75 8.92
CA GLY A 189 -3.43 31.07 7.91
C GLY A 189 -4.12 29.83 7.37
N ASN A 190 -3.48 29.12 6.46
CA ASN A 190 -3.93 27.80 6.02
C ASN A 190 -3.01 26.65 6.52
N ILE A 191 -1.93 27.02 7.21
CA ILE A 191 -1.04 26.06 7.90
C ILE A 191 -0.48 26.66 9.19
N HIS A 192 -0.47 25.88 10.24
CA HIS A 192 0.07 26.23 11.54
C HIS A 192 1.08 25.19 12.00
N PHE A 193 2.26 25.66 12.44
CA PHE A 193 3.27 24.86 13.11
C PHE A 193 3.15 25.09 14.61
N ILE A 194 3.10 24.02 15.39
CA ILE A 194 2.90 24.07 16.83
C ILE A 194 4.06 23.35 17.50
N GLN A 195 4.79 24.03 18.36
CA GLN A 195 5.98 23.53 19.04
C GLN A 195 5.79 23.50 20.55
N LYS A 196 6.15 22.35 21.13
CA LYS A 196 6.27 22.13 22.57
C LYS A 196 7.66 21.58 22.90
N THR A 197 8.24 22.02 24.03
CA THR A 197 9.55 21.53 24.48
C THR A 197 9.41 21.00 25.90
N PHE A 198 9.88 19.77 26.15
CA PHE A 198 9.78 19.08 27.42
C PHE A 198 11.15 18.59 27.91
N GLU A 199 11.27 18.38 29.22
CA GLU A 199 12.38 17.68 29.85
C GLU A 199 11.85 16.45 30.58
N GLY A 200 12.37 15.26 30.27
CA GLY A 200 11.87 14.01 30.80
C GLY A 200 10.57 13.52 30.15
N ALA A 201 9.74 12.86 30.92
CA ALA A 201 8.48 12.28 30.42
C ALA A 201 7.41 13.36 30.23
N PHE A 202 6.59 13.22 29.19
CA PHE A 202 5.50 14.17 28.91
C PHE A 202 4.28 13.50 28.28
N GLU A 203 3.14 14.21 28.37
CA GLU A 203 1.87 13.84 27.72
C GLU A 203 1.10 15.09 27.33
N PHE A 204 0.53 15.14 26.11
CA PHE A 204 -0.45 16.15 25.70
C PHE A 204 -1.44 15.57 24.67
N ASP A 205 -2.57 16.26 24.51
CA ASP A 205 -3.63 15.84 23.58
C ASP A 205 -3.82 16.87 22.46
N ILE A 206 -4.12 16.35 21.26
CA ILE A 206 -4.62 17.08 20.10
C ILE A 206 -6.06 16.63 19.90
N LEU A 207 -7.01 17.56 19.95
CA LEU A 207 -8.44 17.29 19.98
C LEU A 207 -9.12 18.00 18.80
N PHE A 208 -9.58 17.23 17.83
CA PHE A 208 -10.43 17.76 16.75
C PHE A 208 -11.89 17.60 17.16
N SER A 209 -12.62 18.70 17.19
CA SER A 209 -14.05 18.71 17.50
C SER A 209 -14.84 19.29 16.33
N ASN A 210 -15.75 18.48 15.77
CA ASN A 210 -16.69 18.91 14.75
C ASN A 210 -17.62 20.00 15.29
N GLY A 211 -17.95 21.02 14.50
CA GLY A 211 -18.78 22.15 14.92
C GLY A 211 -20.24 21.78 15.23
N ALA A 212 -20.74 20.69 14.63
CA ALA A 212 -22.07 20.16 14.94
C ALA A 212 -22.08 19.25 16.19
N ALA A 213 -20.92 19.00 16.83
CA ALA A 213 -20.84 18.20 18.04
C ALA A 213 -21.53 18.89 19.23
N PRO A 214 -22.20 18.15 20.13
CA PRO A 214 -22.92 18.74 21.28
C PRO A 214 -22.00 19.46 22.27
N LYS A 215 -20.72 19.11 22.32
CA LYS A 215 -19.67 19.75 23.08
C LYS A 215 -18.30 19.45 22.49
N PRO A 216 -17.29 20.29 22.66
CA PRO A 216 -15.92 19.97 22.31
C PRO A 216 -15.38 18.76 23.10
N LEU A 217 -14.48 17.99 22.48
CA LEU A 217 -13.75 16.91 23.16
C LEU A 217 -12.80 17.45 24.23
N ASN A 218 -12.52 16.63 25.23
CA ASN A 218 -11.54 16.92 26.29
C ASN A 218 -10.67 15.68 26.58
N SER A 219 -9.60 15.87 27.36
CA SER A 219 -8.63 14.82 27.72
C SER A 219 -9.26 13.61 28.46
N ARG A 220 -10.36 13.78 29.15
CA ARG A 220 -11.06 12.69 29.82
C ARG A 220 -11.78 11.81 28.81
N ASP A 221 -12.47 12.42 27.83
CA ASP A 221 -13.14 11.69 26.74
C ASP A 221 -12.13 10.80 26.00
N ILE A 222 -10.92 11.34 25.71
CA ILE A 222 -9.83 10.59 25.09
C ILE A 222 -9.36 9.42 25.95
N THR A 223 -9.16 9.63 27.25
CA THR A 223 -8.69 8.58 28.16
C THR A 223 -9.65 7.39 28.23
N GLU A 224 -10.95 7.67 28.28
CA GLU A 224 -11.99 6.65 28.31
C GLU A 224 -12.06 5.90 26.96
N LYS A 225 -11.94 6.62 25.84
CA LYS A 225 -12.01 6.05 24.50
C LYS A 225 -10.79 5.17 24.18
N ILE A 226 -9.56 5.57 24.53
CA ILE A 226 -8.34 4.78 24.34
C ILE A 226 -8.49 3.40 24.97
N LYS A 227 -8.94 3.32 26.23
CA LYS A 227 -9.16 2.04 26.92
C LYS A 227 -10.16 1.16 26.19
N SER A 228 -11.26 1.74 25.71
CA SER A 228 -12.29 1.03 24.96
C SER A 228 -11.75 0.51 23.62
N VAL A 229 -11.00 1.32 22.88
CA VAL A 229 -10.40 0.96 21.60
C VAL A 229 -9.41 -0.20 21.76
N ASP A 230 -8.49 -0.12 22.71
CA ASP A 230 -7.52 -1.19 23.00
C ASP A 230 -8.20 -2.54 23.30
N GLN A 231 -9.26 -2.52 24.12
CA GLN A 231 -10.04 -3.72 24.45
C GLN A 231 -10.78 -4.29 23.24
N THR A 232 -11.43 -3.41 22.46
CA THR A 232 -12.18 -3.81 21.26
C THR A 232 -11.27 -4.46 20.23
N ILE A 233 -10.12 -3.84 19.92
CA ILE A 233 -9.16 -4.41 18.96
C ILE A 233 -8.61 -5.74 19.45
N ALA A 234 -8.23 -5.85 20.73
CA ALA A 234 -7.69 -7.07 21.29
C ALA A 234 -8.70 -8.24 21.25
N GLN A 235 -9.97 -7.96 21.57
CA GLN A 235 -11.05 -8.94 21.50
C GLN A 235 -11.32 -9.37 20.06
N HIS A 236 -11.50 -8.42 19.14
CA HIS A 236 -11.78 -8.73 17.72
C HIS A 236 -10.63 -9.52 17.10
N TYR A 237 -9.36 -9.13 17.39
CA TYR A 237 -8.21 -9.87 16.91
C TYR A 237 -8.20 -11.34 17.38
N ALA A 238 -8.53 -11.58 18.65
CA ALA A 238 -8.58 -12.93 19.21
C ALA A 238 -9.72 -13.79 18.62
N GLU A 239 -10.80 -13.16 18.16
CA GLU A 239 -11.92 -13.83 17.50
C GLU A 239 -11.60 -14.19 16.05
N VAL A 240 -11.02 -13.24 15.29
CA VAL A 240 -10.80 -13.36 13.84
C VAL A 240 -9.50 -14.10 13.51
N HIS A 241 -8.39 -13.71 14.13
CA HIS A 241 -7.04 -14.21 13.83
C HIS A 241 -6.49 -15.14 14.92
N LYS A 242 -7.32 -16.07 15.40
CA LYS A 242 -6.91 -17.01 16.45
C LYS A 242 -5.81 -17.94 15.96
N PRO A 243 -4.59 -17.84 16.51
CA PRO A 243 -3.50 -18.73 16.10
C PRO A 243 -3.77 -20.18 16.53
N THR A 244 -3.46 -21.12 15.63
CA THR A 244 -3.54 -22.56 15.86
C THR A 244 -2.17 -23.17 16.12
N ALA A 245 -2.11 -24.39 16.63
CA ALA A 245 -0.85 -25.10 16.80
C ALA A 245 -0.10 -25.22 15.45
N PRO A 246 1.23 -25.00 15.40
CA PRO A 246 2.16 -24.82 16.53
C PRO A 246 2.34 -23.36 16.99
N PHE A 247 1.58 -22.39 16.49
CA PHE A 247 1.77 -20.94 16.67
C PHE A 247 0.96 -20.35 17.83
N THR A 248 0.72 -21.13 18.89
CA THR A 248 -0.13 -20.71 20.04
C THR A 248 0.63 -19.98 21.16
N LYS A 249 1.95 -19.83 21.05
CA LYS A 249 2.73 -19.11 22.07
C LYS A 249 2.45 -17.61 22.04
N PRO A 250 2.46 -16.91 23.20
CA PRO A 250 2.19 -15.46 23.27
C PRO A 250 3.04 -14.62 22.30
N GLN A 251 4.31 -14.94 22.13
CA GLN A 251 5.21 -14.23 21.21
C GLN A 251 4.74 -14.25 19.76
N TYR A 252 4.10 -15.34 19.30
CA TYR A 252 3.56 -15.41 17.94
C TYR A 252 2.28 -14.61 17.80
N LEU A 253 1.47 -14.58 18.86
CA LEU A 253 0.26 -13.75 18.89
C LEU A 253 0.61 -12.25 18.84
N GLU A 254 1.56 -11.81 19.64
CA GLU A 254 2.02 -10.41 19.65
C GLU A 254 2.64 -10.03 18.30
N PHE A 255 3.49 -10.89 17.74
CA PHE A 255 4.10 -10.66 16.43
C PHE A 255 3.04 -10.56 15.33
N SER A 256 2.11 -11.51 15.25
CA SER A 256 1.07 -11.52 14.22
C SER A 256 0.12 -10.32 14.35
N LYS A 257 -0.23 -9.92 15.58
CA LYS A 257 -1.03 -8.72 15.84
C LYS A 257 -0.32 -7.45 15.38
N SER A 258 0.98 -7.32 15.67
CA SER A 258 1.78 -6.18 15.22
C SER A 258 1.88 -6.13 13.69
N MET A 259 2.13 -7.27 13.03
CA MET A 259 2.18 -7.36 11.57
C MET A 259 0.85 -6.95 10.93
N PHE A 260 -0.27 -7.48 11.43
CA PHE A 260 -1.60 -7.12 10.96
C PHE A 260 -1.91 -5.63 11.19
N SER A 261 -1.59 -5.10 12.37
CA SER A 261 -1.80 -3.68 12.69
C SER A 261 -1.01 -2.75 11.77
N ASN A 262 0.21 -3.13 11.39
CA ASN A 262 1.01 -2.37 10.43
C ASN A 262 0.46 -2.45 9.01
N LEU A 263 -0.10 -3.58 8.60
CA LEU A 263 -0.75 -3.73 7.31
C LEU A 263 -1.99 -2.85 7.22
N ILE A 264 -2.95 -3.02 8.15
CA ILE A 264 -4.22 -2.26 8.16
C ILE A 264 -4.00 -0.78 8.48
N GLY A 265 -2.92 -0.45 9.21
CA GLY A 265 -2.50 0.92 9.50
C GLY A 265 -1.87 1.64 8.30
N GLY A 266 -1.64 0.93 7.18
CA GLY A 266 -1.27 1.49 5.88
C GLY A 266 -2.45 1.98 5.05
N ILE A 267 -3.70 1.75 5.48
CA ILE A 267 -4.89 2.22 4.76
C ILE A 267 -4.96 3.74 4.84
N GLY A 268 -5.14 4.38 3.68
CA GLY A 268 -5.28 5.82 3.55
C GLY A 268 -6.16 6.22 2.37
N TYR A 269 -6.49 7.49 2.32
CA TYR A 269 -7.18 8.14 1.20
C TYR A 269 -6.19 9.01 0.45
N PHE A 270 -6.14 8.84 -0.86
CA PHE A 270 -5.22 9.52 -1.75
C PHE A 270 -6.02 10.25 -2.83
N HIS A 271 -5.59 11.46 -3.16
CA HIS A 271 -6.27 12.30 -4.15
C HIS A 271 -5.25 13.07 -4.97
N GLY A 272 -5.51 13.23 -6.27
CA GLY A 272 -4.72 14.07 -7.14
C GLY A 272 -4.72 13.61 -8.59
N ASP A 273 -4.02 14.35 -9.41
CA ASP A 273 -3.77 14.03 -10.81
C ASP A 273 -2.63 13.02 -10.96
N GLN A 274 -2.65 12.26 -12.05
CA GLN A 274 -1.54 11.36 -12.43
C GLN A 274 -1.05 11.67 -13.83
N ILE A 275 0.18 11.28 -14.14
CA ILE A 275 0.80 11.50 -15.45
C ILE A 275 0.57 10.26 -16.31
N ILE A 276 -0.10 10.43 -17.45
CA ILE A 276 -0.44 9.33 -18.38
C ILE A 276 0.06 9.68 -19.77
N ASP A 277 0.63 8.71 -20.48
CA ASP A 277 0.93 8.81 -21.89
C ASP A 277 0.02 7.87 -22.69
N ARG A 278 -1.05 8.41 -23.27
CA ARG A 278 -1.99 7.68 -24.13
C ARG A 278 -1.54 7.59 -25.59
N SER A 279 -0.48 8.28 -25.94
CA SER A 279 0.09 8.25 -27.29
C SER A 279 1.04 7.08 -27.50
N TYR A 280 1.52 6.48 -26.41
CA TYR A 280 2.39 5.30 -26.47
C TYR A 280 1.55 4.07 -26.85
N GLN A 281 1.76 3.58 -28.07
CA GLN A 281 0.95 2.50 -28.65
C GLN A 281 1.59 1.13 -28.42
N PRO A 282 0.79 0.06 -28.24
CA PRO A 282 1.30 -1.30 -28.12
C PRO A 282 2.13 -1.74 -29.33
N GLU A 283 1.82 -1.26 -30.53
CA GLU A 283 2.50 -1.59 -31.79
C GLU A 283 3.98 -1.22 -31.76
N TYR A 284 4.40 -0.25 -30.97
CA TYR A 284 5.82 0.08 -30.78
C TYR A 284 6.62 -1.05 -30.11
N GLU A 285 5.93 -1.99 -29.47
CA GLU A 285 6.52 -3.17 -28.84
C GLU A 285 6.38 -4.45 -29.71
N GLU A 286 5.80 -4.38 -30.91
CA GLU A 286 5.43 -5.55 -31.71
C GLU A 286 6.19 -5.68 -33.03
N GLU A 287 6.95 -4.65 -33.44
CA GLU A 287 7.74 -4.71 -34.65
C GLU A 287 9.11 -5.40 -34.44
N ASN A 288 9.47 -6.33 -35.30
CA ASN A 288 10.66 -7.18 -35.12
C ASN A 288 11.98 -6.42 -35.31
N GLU A 289 12.08 -5.57 -36.33
CA GLU A 289 13.28 -4.78 -36.59
C GLU A 289 13.14 -3.38 -36.02
N GLY A 290 13.85 -3.02 -35.01
CA GLY A 290 13.76 -1.72 -34.38
C GLY A 290 12.91 -1.68 -33.10
N PHE A 291 12.37 -2.82 -32.67
CA PHE A 291 11.55 -2.95 -31.48
C PHE A 291 12.02 -2.05 -30.32
N TRP A 292 13.29 -2.19 -29.93
CA TRP A 292 13.83 -1.38 -28.83
C TRP A 292 14.01 0.10 -29.18
N ARG A 293 14.41 0.37 -30.41
CA ARG A 293 14.64 1.75 -30.85
C ARG A 293 13.33 2.51 -30.94
N GLU A 294 12.33 1.94 -31.56
CA GLU A 294 11.00 2.56 -31.73
C GLU A 294 10.29 2.75 -30.40
N THR A 295 10.37 1.77 -29.50
CA THR A 295 9.89 1.87 -28.14
C THR A 295 10.58 3.01 -27.37
N ALA A 296 11.90 3.12 -27.46
CA ALA A 296 12.66 4.21 -26.84
C ALA A 296 12.33 5.57 -27.46
N GLU A 297 12.19 5.65 -28.78
CA GLU A 297 11.80 6.88 -29.49
C GLU A 297 10.36 7.30 -29.14
N ALA A 298 9.44 6.34 -29.00
CA ALA A 298 8.07 6.60 -28.58
C ALA A 298 8.02 7.21 -27.16
N ARG A 299 8.73 6.62 -26.23
CA ARG A 299 8.86 7.16 -24.85
C ARG A 299 9.53 8.53 -24.82
N ALA A 300 10.56 8.72 -25.65
CA ALA A 300 11.28 10.00 -25.73
C ALA A 300 10.47 11.16 -26.31
N ARG A 301 9.37 10.88 -27.05
CA ARG A 301 8.46 11.92 -27.53
C ARG A 301 7.77 12.68 -26.42
N GLY A 302 7.59 12.05 -25.24
CA GLY A 302 7.12 12.74 -24.05
C GLY A 302 5.72 13.36 -24.17
N LEU A 303 4.79 12.68 -24.85
CA LEU A 303 3.40 13.13 -25.04
C LEU A 303 2.54 12.77 -23.82
N GLN A 304 3.04 13.06 -22.65
CA GLN A 304 2.41 12.78 -21.38
C GLN A 304 1.50 13.94 -20.97
N GLU A 305 0.35 13.62 -20.39
CA GLU A 305 -0.63 14.56 -19.91
C GLU A 305 -0.99 14.27 -18.45
N ASN A 306 -1.38 15.33 -17.71
CA ASN A 306 -1.97 15.16 -16.39
C ASN A 306 -3.45 14.84 -16.54
N GLU A 307 -3.89 13.73 -15.96
CA GLU A 307 -5.29 13.34 -15.91
C GLU A 307 -5.80 13.24 -14.47
N GLY A 308 -7.08 13.52 -14.26
CA GLY A 308 -7.74 13.49 -12.97
C GLY A 308 -8.41 14.81 -12.60
N PRO A 309 -8.60 15.13 -11.30
CA PRO A 309 -8.09 14.36 -10.16
C PRO A 309 -8.78 13.01 -9.98
N TYR A 310 -8.04 12.04 -9.48
CA TYR A 310 -8.55 10.73 -9.06
C TYR A 310 -8.59 10.65 -7.54
N GLU A 311 -9.45 9.77 -7.04
CA GLU A 311 -9.58 9.43 -5.63
C GLU A 311 -9.30 7.96 -5.43
N LEU A 312 -8.49 7.61 -4.43
CA LEU A 312 -8.20 6.23 -4.10
C LEU A 312 -8.17 6.01 -2.59
N PHE A 313 -9.03 5.10 -2.12
CA PHE A 313 -9.00 4.56 -0.78
C PHE A 313 -8.36 3.18 -0.84
N THR A 314 -7.18 2.99 -0.25
CA THR A 314 -6.35 1.80 -0.43
C THR A 314 -5.37 1.60 0.72
N SER A 315 -4.86 0.38 0.86
CA SER A 315 -3.63 0.13 1.62
C SER A 315 -2.41 0.54 0.81
N ILE A 316 -1.25 0.64 1.46
CA ILE A 316 0.02 0.95 0.80
C ILE A 316 1.10 -0.06 1.23
N PRO A 317 2.04 -0.42 0.36
CA PRO A 317 3.09 -1.39 0.68
C PRO A 317 4.03 -0.92 1.78
N SER A 318 4.34 0.37 1.83
CA SER A 318 5.26 0.95 2.81
C SER A 318 5.00 2.44 3.03
N ARG A 319 4.69 2.81 4.27
CA ARG A 319 4.48 4.23 4.63
C ARG A 319 5.71 5.12 4.39
N PRO A 320 6.96 4.69 4.68
CA PRO A 320 8.13 5.54 4.46
C PRO A 320 8.66 5.55 3.03
N PHE A 321 8.52 4.44 2.28
CA PHE A 321 9.18 4.28 0.98
C PHE A 321 8.22 4.38 -0.20
N PHE A 322 7.03 3.78 -0.07
CA PHE A 322 6.03 3.69 -1.15
C PHE A 322 4.65 4.10 -0.66
N PRO A 323 4.46 5.37 -0.22
CA PRO A 323 3.20 5.85 0.37
C PRO A 323 2.13 6.11 -0.71
N ARG A 324 1.83 5.14 -1.52
CA ARG A 324 0.88 5.19 -2.63
C ARG A 324 0.31 3.81 -2.96
N GLY A 325 -0.79 3.75 -3.70
CA GLY A 325 -1.43 2.50 -4.08
C GLY A 325 -0.70 1.76 -5.20
N PHE A 326 -0.58 0.43 -5.05
CA PHE A 326 -0.09 -0.50 -6.07
C PHE A 326 -1.15 -1.59 -6.29
N LEU A 327 -1.55 -1.78 -7.53
CA LEU A 327 -2.74 -2.59 -7.86
C LEU A 327 -2.61 -4.05 -7.44
N TRP A 328 -1.49 -4.71 -7.76
CA TRP A 328 -1.36 -6.13 -7.44
C TRP A 328 -1.02 -6.39 -5.96
N ASP A 329 -0.35 -5.45 -5.29
CA ASP A 329 -0.08 -5.51 -3.86
C ASP A 329 -1.38 -5.50 -3.06
N GLU A 330 -2.36 -4.65 -3.48
CA GLU A 330 -3.62 -4.50 -2.78
C GLU A 330 -4.41 -5.80 -2.66
N GLY A 331 -4.38 -6.66 -3.69
CA GLY A 331 -5.01 -7.97 -3.58
C GLY A 331 -4.43 -8.81 -2.45
N PHE A 332 -3.11 -8.78 -2.24
CA PHE A 332 -2.47 -9.47 -1.12
C PHE A 332 -2.74 -8.79 0.23
N HIS A 333 -2.77 -7.46 0.27
CA HIS A 333 -3.12 -6.72 1.48
C HIS A 333 -4.52 -7.07 1.98
N LEU A 334 -5.47 -7.20 1.06
CA LEU A 334 -6.87 -7.46 1.40
C LEU A 334 -7.16 -8.90 1.86
N ILE A 335 -6.29 -9.88 1.58
CA ILE A 335 -6.49 -11.26 2.02
C ILE A 335 -6.70 -11.37 3.55
N PRO A 336 -5.84 -10.82 4.43
CA PRO A 336 -6.11 -10.84 5.87
C PRO A 336 -7.17 -9.82 6.30
N ILE A 337 -7.41 -8.75 5.52
CA ILE A 337 -8.38 -7.70 5.86
C ILE A 337 -9.81 -8.17 5.62
N VAL A 338 -10.06 -9.03 4.62
CA VAL A 338 -11.41 -9.56 4.35
C VAL A 338 -11.98 -10.37 5.50
N ASP A 339 -11.13 -10.99 6.32
CA ASP A 339 -11.55 -11.69 7.54
C ASP A 339 -11.86 -10.71 8.68
N TRP A 340 -11.17 -9.59 8.72
CA TRP A 340 -11.34 -8.54 9.72
C TRP A 340 -12.59 -7.70 9.47
N ASP A 341 -12.76 -7.21 8.24
CA ASP A 341 -13.83 -6.28 7.87
C ASP A 341 -14.16 -6.43 6.37
N VAL A 342 -15.22 -7.19 6.08
CA VAL A 342 -15.71 -7.43 4.71
C VAL A 342 -16.12 -6.13 4.03
N GLU A 343 -16.83 -5.24 4.75
CA GLU A 343 -17.32 -3.99 4.17
C GLU A 343 -16.16 -3.04 3.78
N LEU A 344 -15.15 -2.93 4.64
CA LEU A 344 -13.92 -2.17 4.36
C LEU A 344 -13.22 -2.71 3.11
N THR A 345 -13.11 -4.04 3.01
CA THR A 345 -12.53 -4.71 1.84
C THR A 345 -13.29 -4.37 0.56
N LEU A 346 -14.61 -4.43 0.59
CA LEU A 346 -15.46 -4.09 -0.56
C LEU A 346 -15.35 -2.62 -0.96
N GLN A 347 -15.26 -1.71 0.01
CA GLN A 347 -15.05 -0.28 -0.24
C GLN A 347 -13.70 -0.02 -0.92
N ILE A 348 -12.63 -0.69 -0.50
CA ILE A 348 -11.31 -0.57 -1.12
C ILE A 348 -11.33 -1.13 -2.55
N ILE A 349 -11.89 -2.32 -2.78
CA ILE A 349 -12.03 -2.90 -4.13
C ILE A 349 -12.80 -1.93 -5.05
N LYS A 350 -13.93 -1.41 -4.58
CA LYS A 350 -14.73 -0.45 -5.35
C LYS A 350 -13.93 0.82 -5.68
N SER A 351 -13.15 1.32 -4.73
CA SER A 351 -12.31 2.50 -4.94
C SER A 351 -11.28 2.26 -6.05
N TRP A 352 -10.64 1.10 -6.10
CA TRP A 352 -9.72 0.74 -7.19
C TRP A 352 -10.43 0.69 -8.55
N PHE A 353 -11.60 0.05 -8.63
CA PHE A 353 -12.35 -0.02 -9.88
C PHE A 353 -12.94 1.33 -10.31
N ASN A 354 -13.10 2.29 -9.40
CA ASN A 354 -13.51 3.66 -9.75
C ASN A 354 -12.38 4.47 -10.43
N THR A 355 -11.11 4.05 -10.32
CA THR A 355 -10.00 4.68 -11.07
C THR A 355 -9.86 4.14 -12.49
N MET A 356 -10.67 3.14 -12.86
CA MET A 356 -10.64 2.49 -14.16
C MET A 356 -11.14 3.43 -15.27
N ASP A 357 -10.43 3.47 -16.39
CA ASP A 357 -10.84 4.23 -17.56
C ASP A 357 -11.99 3.55 -18.35
N GLU A 358 -12.47 4.24 -19.39
CA GLU A 358 -13.58 3.75 -20.22
C GLU A 358 -13.27 2.45 -20.96
N LYS A 359 -11.99 2.16 -21.23
CA LYS A 359 -11.54 0.95 -21.91
C LYS A 359 -11.32 -0.23 -20.96
N GLY A 360 -11.25 0.01 -19.66
CA GLY A 360 -11.06 -1.03 -18.65
C GLY A 360 -9.65 -1.06 -18.02
N TRP A 361 -8.79 -0.11 -18.36
CA TRP A 361 -7.48 0.00 -17.77
C TRP A 361 -7.51 0.64 -16.39
N ILE A 362 -6.68 0.10 -15.49
CA ILE A 362 -6.38 0.66 -14.17
C ILE A 362 -4.86 0.83 -14.11
N ALA A 363 -4.39 2.04 -13.81
CA ALA A 363 -2.96 2.27 -13.65
C ALA A 363 -2.40 1.40 -12.52
N ARG A 364 -1.33 0.66 -12.79
CA ARG A 364 -0.76 -0.29 -11.85
C ARG A 364 -0.20 0.37 -10.60
N GLU A 365 0.22 1.62 -10.71
CA GLU A 365 0.77 2.46 -9.65
C GLU A 365 0.01 3.79 -9.64
N GLN A 366 -0.63 4.12 -8.51
CA GLN A 366 -1.45 5.31 -8.38
C GLN A 366 -0.63 6.45 -7.77
N ILE A 367 0.06 7.20 -8.62
CA ILE A 367 0.96 8.30 -8.24
C ILE A 367 0.16 9.60 -8.25
N LEU A 368 -0.71 9.77 -7.27
CA LEU A 368 -1.69 10.85 -7.22
C LEU A 368 -1.12 12.12 -6.57
N GLY A 369 -1.04 13.18 -7.35
CA GLY A 369 -0.63 14.49 -6.92
C GLY A 369 0.88 14.70 -6.76
N PRO A 370 1.31 15.94 -6.51
CA PRO A 370 2.73 16.31 -6.47
C PRO A 370 3.49 15.69 -5.27
N GLU A 371 2.83 15.45 -4.13
CA GLU A 371 3.45 14.79 -2.98
C GLU A 371 3.87 13.35 -3.32
N ALA A 372 2.97 12.56 -3.90
CA ALA A 372 3.28 11.20 -4.35
C ALA A 372 4.40 11.21 -5.39
N ARG A 373 4.33 12.11 -6.39
CA ARG A 373 5.39 12.26 -7.41
C ARG A 373 6.74 12.60 -6.82
N SER A 374 6.82 13.37 -5.74
CA SER A 374 8.08 13.72 -5.07
C SER A 374 8.85 12.51 -4.51
N LYS A 375 8.20 11.35 -4.39
CA LYS A 375 8.77 10.09 -3.89
C LYS A 375 9.06 9.07 -4.99
N VAL A 376 8.87 9.45 -6.26
CA VAL A 376 9.01 8.55 -7.41
C VAL A 376 10.04 9.13 -8.38
N PRO A 377 11.07 8.36 -8.79
CA PRO A 377 11.98 8.78 -9.85
C PRO A 377 11.20 9.16 -11.13
N ALA A 378 11.67 10.18 -11.84
CA ALA A 378 10.93 10.76 -12.97
C ALA A 378 10.57 9.73 -14.05
N GLU A 379 11.46 8.78 -14.30
CA GLU A 379 11.30 7.70 -15.29
C GLU A 379 10.15 6.73 -14.96
N PHE A 380 9.70 6.67 -13.70
CA PHE A 380 8.62 5.79 -13.26
C PHE A 380 7.29 6.52 -12.98
N GLN A 381 7.23 7.83 -13.18
CA GLN A 381 6.02 8.61 -12.89
C GLN A 381 4.92 8.43 -13.94
N VAL A 382 5.30 8.16 -15.20
CA VAL A 382 4.36 8.05 -16.32
C VAL A 382 3.69 6.69 -16.32
N GLN A 383 2.35 6.68 -16.45
CA GLN A 383 1.57 5.46 -16.60
C GLN A 383 1.12 5.28 -18.05
N TYR A 384 1.12 4.02 -18.52
CA TYR A 384 0.82 3.65 -19.91
C TYR A 384 -0.42 2.75 -19.98
N PRO A 385 -1.49 3.12 -20.75
CA PRO A 385 -2.77 2.42 -20.73
C PRO A 385 -2.79 0.97 -21.23
N HIS A 386 -1.70 0.45 -21.78
CA HIS A 386 -1.57 -0.98 -22.15
C HIS A 386 -0.68 -1.76 -21.17
N TYR A 387 -0.16 -1.12 -20.12
CA TYR A 387 0.59 -1.80 -19.07
C TYR A 387 -0.36 -2.36 -18.02
N ALA A 388 -0.39 -3.68 -17.93
CA ALA A 388 -1.16 -4.42 -16.93
C ALA A 388 -0.39 -4.58 -15.62
N ASN A 389 -1.03 -5.22 -14.66
CA ASN A 389 -0.40 -5.71 -13.44
C ASN A 389 -1.16 -6.98 -12.98
N PRO A 390 -0.57 -7.91 -12.20
CA PRO A 390 -1.26 -9.12 -11.80
C PRO A 390 -2.62 -8.84 -11.15
N PRO A 391 -3.70 -9.51 -11.57
CA PRO A 391 -5.07 -9.21 -11.14
C PRO A 391 -5.40 -9.85 -9.79
N THR A 392 -4.62 -9.56 -8.77
CA THR A 392 -4.68 -10.18 -7.43
C THR A 392 -5.97 -9.88 -6.67
N LEU A 393 -6.68 -8.79 -6.99
CA LEU A 393 -8.00 -8.50 -6.44
C LEU A 393 -9.00 -9.64 -6.71
N PHE A 394 -8.80 -10.44 -7.76
CA PHE A 394 -9.64 -11.59 -8.05
C PHE A 394 -9.46 -12.76 -7.07
N PHE A 395 -8.34 -12.84 -6.33
CA PHE A 395 -8.23 -13.73 -5.18
C PHE A 395 -9.24 -13.37 -4.10
N VAL A 396 -9.30 -12.08 -3.76
CA VAL A 396 -10.19 -11.58 -2.70
C VAL A 396 -11.65 -11.75 -3.10
N LEU A 397 -11.99 -11.49 -4.37
CA LEU A 397 -13.33 -11.76 -4.89
C LEU A 397 -13.71 -13.25 -4.81
N GLY A 398 -12.73 -14.14 -5.06
CA GLY A 398 -12.89 -15.58 -4.85
C GLY A 398 -13.17 -15.94 -3.40
N ASP A 399 -12.41 -15.39 -2.46
CA ASP A 399 -12.59 -15.61 -1.01
C ASP A 399 -13.92 -15.05 -0.50
N LEU A 400 -14.38 -13.92 -1.04
CA LEU A 400 -15.72 -13.37 -0.74
C LEU A 400 -16.85 -14.31 -1.19
N LEU A 401 -16.72 -14.93 -2.37
CA LEU A 401 -17.70 -15.94 -2.84
C LEU A 401 -17.71 -17.18 -1.93
N ASP A 402 -16.55 -17.63 -1.44
CA ASP A 402 -16.46 -18.77 -0.53
C ASP A 402 -17.11 -18.46 0.83
N LYS A 403 -16.97 -17.22 1.32
CA LYS A 403 -17.63 -16.74 2.55
C LYS A 403 -19.14 -16.66 2.39
N GLU A 404 -19.66 -16.14 1.28
CA GLU A 404 -21.09 -16.08 1.01
C GLU A 404 -21.70 -17.48 0.98
N CYS A 405 -21.05 -18.46 0.35
CA CYS A 405 -21.49 -19.85 0.33
C CYS A 405 -21.50 -20.51 1.72
N SER A 406 -20.61 -20.09 2.63
CA SER A 406 -20.46 -20.67 3.97
C SER A 406 -21.33 -20.00 5.05
N GLN A 407 -21.75 -18.76 4.85
CA GLN A 407 -22.45 -17.95 5.85
C GLN A 407 -23.93 -17.69 5.49
N ALA A 408 -24.77 -18.68 5.67
CA ALA A 408 -26.25 -18.50 5.61
C ALA A 408 -26.82 -17.55 6.70
N HIS A 409 -25.97 -16.89 7.54
CA HIS A 409 -26.42 -16.20 8.76
C HIS A 409 -25.79 -14.83 9.07
N VAL A 410 -25.01 -14.20 8.18
CA VAL A 410 -24.50 -12.84 8.44
C VAL A 410 -25.50 -11.80 7.94
N LYS A 411 -26.15 -11.11 8.87
CA LYS A 411 -26.97 -9.92 8.60
C LYS A 411 -26.04 -8.71 8.33
N SER A 412 -25.48 -8.63 7.13
CA SER A 412 -24.95 -7.36 6.60
C SER A 412 -26.12 -6.57 6.00
N SER A 413 -26.11 -5.25 6.11
CA SER A 413 -27.13 -4.36 5.52
C SER A 413 -27.12 -4.38 3.98
N THR A 414 -26.00 -4.78 3.38
CA THR A 414 -25.83 -5.03 1.93
C THR A 414 -25.18 -6.39 1.79
N THR A 415 -25.78 -7.29 1.00
CA THR A 415 -25.21 -8.63 0.79
C THR A 415 -23.97 -8.54 -0.11
N ILE A 416 -23.03 -9.48 0.05
CA ILE A 416 -21.87 -9.61 -0.87
C ILE A 416 -22.37 -9.70 -2.33
N VAL A 417 -23.47 -10.39 -2.56
CA VAL A 417 -24.10 -10.53 -3.88
C VAL A 417 -24.53 -9.19 -4.48
N ASP A 418 -25.07 -8.26 -3.68
CA ASP A 418 -25.46 -6.93 -4.16
C ASP A 418 -24.23 -6.11 -4.57
N TYR A 419 -23.15 -6.19 -3.80
CA TYR A 419 -21.87 -5.59 -4.16
C TYR A 419 -21.28 -6.18 -5.45
N LEU A 420 -21.28 -7.51 -5.57
CA LEU A 420 -20.82 -8.18 -6.79
C LEU A 420 -21.67 -7.80 -8.01
N ARG A 421 -22.98 -7.62 -7.84
CA ARG A 421 -23.87 -7.15 -8.91
C ARG A 421 -23.51 -5.73 -9.38
N GLU A 422 -23.17 -4.84 -8.45
CA GLU A 422 -22.74 -3.48 -8.77
C GLU A 422 -21.36 -3.47 -9.46
N LEU A 423 -20.43 -4.29 -8.99
CA LEU A 423 -19.06 -4.37 -9.55
C LEU A 423 -18.99 -5.15 -10.87
N TYR A 424 -19.90 -6.06 -11.15
CA TYR A 424 -19.79 -7.00 -12.27
C TYR A 424 -19.56 -6.34 -13.64
N PRO A 425 -20.22 -5.24 -14.01
CA PRO A 425 -19.93 -4.55 -15.27
C PRO A 425 -18.50 -4.01 -15.36
N LEU A 426 -17.93 -3.55 -14.25
CA LEU A 426 -16.56 -3.07 -14.17
C LEU A 426 -15.56 -4.22 -14.25
N LEU A 427 -15.81 -5.31 -13.53
CA LEU A 427 -15.01 -6.53 -13.59
C LEU A 427 -14.98 -7.10 -15.01
N LYS A 428 -16.12 -7.14 -15.68
CA LYS A 428 -16.25 -7.62 -17.07
C LYS A 428 -15.44 -6.73 -18.04
N ARG A 429 -15.50 -5.42 -17.85
CA ARG A 429 -14.73 -4.45 -18.66
C ARG A 429 -13.22 -4.63 -18.46
N HIS A 430 -12.77 -4.74 -17.23
CA HIS A 430 -11.36 -4.96 -16.90
C HIS A 430 -10.84 -6.30 -17.43
N TYR A 431 -11.62 -7.37 -17.27
CA TYR A 431 -11.31 -8.68 -17.84
C TYR A 431 -11.17 -8.63 -19.36
N GLN A 432 -12.11 -7.95 -20.05
CA GLN A 432 -12.04 -7.79 -21.51
C GLN A 432 -10.82 -6.97 -21.93
N TRP A 433 -10.50 -5.91 -21.20
CA TRP A 433 -9.29 -5.12 -21.43
C TRP A 433 -8.02 -5.98 -21.38
N PHE A 434 -7.88 -6.88 -20.42
CA PHE A 434 -6.76 -7.82 -20.38
C PHE A 434 -6.70 -8.68 -21.64
N ARG A 435 -7.84 -9.21 -22.09
CA ARG A 435 -7.90 -10.05 -23.29
C ARG A 435 -7.56 -9.28 -24.56
N ASP A 436 -7.92 -8.01 -24.63
CA ASP A 436 -7.71 -7.16 -25.81
C ASP A 436 -6.29 -6.58 -25.89
N THR A 437 -5.62 -6.37 -24.74
CA THR A 437 -4.32 -5.70 -24.71
C THR A 437 -3.14 -6.63 -24.38
N GLN A 438 -3.39 -7.73 -23.66
CA GLN A 438 -2.34 -8.66 -23.22
C GLN A 438 -2.37 -10.00 -23.98
N TYR A 439 -3.01 -10.06 -25.13
CA TYR A 439 -3.03 -11.27 -25.96
C TYR A 439 -1.62 -11.62 -26.48
N GLY A 440 -1.37 -12.92 -26.65
CA GLY A 440 -0.18 -13.46 -27.30
C GLY A 440 -0.52 -14.09 -28.65
N ASP A 441 0.35 -13.95 -29.63
CA ASP A 441 0.11 -14.47 -30.98
C ASP A 441 0.53 -15.94 -31.07
N ILE A 442 -0.44 -16.78 -31.38
CA ILE A 442 -0.25 -18.22 -31.64
C ILE A 442 -0.08 -18.48 -33.14
N LYS A 443 -0.88 -17.78 -33.96
CA LYS A 443 -1.03 -18.12 -35.38
C LYS A 443 0.13 -17.65 -36.23
N SER A 444 0.63 -16.46 -36.04
CA SER A 444 1.73 -15.91 -36.83
C SER A 444 3.05 -16.66 -36.58
N TYR A 445 3.13 -17.41 -35.48
CA TYR A 445 4.29 -18.23 -35.12
C TYR A 445 4.03 -19.73 -35.23
N ASP A 446 2.97 -20.13 -35.93
CA ASP A 446 2.63 -21.54 -36.23
C ASP A 446 2.63 -22.47 -34.99
N ARG A 447 2.20 -21.94 -33.81
CA ARG A 447 2.14 -22.73 -32.58
C ARG A 447 0.93 -23.66 -32.57
N GLU A 448 1.15 -24.91 -32.18
CA GLU A 448 0.08 -25.86 -31.93
C GLU A 448 -0.51 -25.66 -30.51
N ALA A 449 -1.79 -25.37 -30.43
CA ALA A 449 -2.52 -25.21 -29.17
C ALA A 449 -4.00 -25.57 -29.37
N PHE A 450 -4.66 -26.00 -28.31
CA PHE A 450 -6.09 -26.31 -28.32
C PHE A 450 -6.94 -25.10 -28.76
N SER A 451 -6.62 -23.93 -28.28
CA SER A 451 -7.28 -22.67 -28.65
C SER A 451 -6.26 -21.69 -29.24
N SER A 452 -6.58 -21.12 -30.38
CA SER A 452 -5.76 -20.06 -31.01
C SER A 452 -5.98 -18.66 -30.41
N LYS A 453 -6.74 -18.54 -29.30
CA LYS A 453 -7.09 -17.25 -28.68
C LYS A 453 -6.57 -17.09 -27.25
N GLU A 454 -6.29 -18.21 -26.58
CA GLU A 454 -5.95 -18.17 -25.16
C GLU A 454 -4.45 -18.36 -24.97
N ALA A 455 -3.71 -17.33 -25.36
CA ALA A 455 -2.30 -17.13 -25.05
C ALA A 455 -2.06 -15.66 -24.70
N TYR A 456 -1.11 -15.39 -23.82
CA TYR A 456 -0.98 -14.07 -23.23
C TYR A 456 0.48 -13.66 -23.09
N ARG A 457 0.72 -12.36 -23.30
CA ARG A 457 2.03 -11.72 -23.21
C ARG A 457 1.93 -10.41 -22.43
N TRP A 458 2.72 -10.26 -21.40
CA TRP A 458 2.89 -8.97 -20.71
C TRP A 458 3.47 -7.93 -21.66
N ARG A 459 2.97 -6.70 -21.58
CA ARG A 459 3.55 -5.56 -22.30
C ARG A 459 4.55 -4.85 -21.39
N GLY A 460 5.48 -4.10 -21.98
CA GLY A 460 6.47 -3.30 -21.24
C GLY A 460 7.76 -4.03 -20.88
N SER A 461 8.11 -5.12 -21.60
CA SER A 461 9.41 -5.77 -21.47
C SER A 461 10.56 -4.81 -21.81
N THR A 462 11.64 -4.92 -21.05
CA THR A 462 12.93 -4.31 -21.33
C THR A 462 14.01 -5.39 -21.40
N GLN A 463 15.25 -5.02 -21.69
CA GLN A 463 16.35 -5.99 -21.73
C GLN A 463 16.63 -6.66 -20.38
N THR A 464 16.20 -6.09 -19.28
CA THR A 464 16.53 -6.55 -17.92
C THR A 464 15.33 -6.75 -17.02
N HIS A 465 14.17 -6.14 -17.34
CA HIS A 465 13.01 -6.08 -16.46
C HIS A 465 11.69 -6.29 -17.21
N LEU A 466 10.74 -6.86 -16.47
CA LEU A 466 9.33 -6.94 -16.87
C LEU A 466 8.45 -6.47 -15.69
N LEU A 467 8.44 -5.16 -15.45
CA LEU A 467 7.79 -4.55 -14.26
C LEU A 467 6.28 -4.84 -14.20
N THR A 468 5.62 -4.96 -15.34
CA THR A 468 4.18 -5.23 -15.43
C THR A 468 3.79 -6.59 -14.87
N SER A 469 4.70 -7.57 -14.90
CA SER A 469 4.47 -8.90 -14.32
C SER A 469 4.49 -8.93 -12.79
N GLY A 470 4.98 -7.87 -12.13
CA GLY A 470 5.19 -7.80 -10.68
C GLY A 470 6.41 -8.55 -10.17
N VAL A 471 7.09 -9.33 -11.02
CA VAL A 471 8.34 -10.07 -10.69
C VAL A 471 9.51 -9.49 -11.48
N ASP A 472 9.80 -8.26 -11.21
CA ASP A 472 10.53 -7.27 -12.01
C ASP A 472 11.77 -7.80 -12.72
N ASP A 473 12.78 -8.33 -11.99
CA ASP A 473 14.06 -8.81 -12.51
C ASP A 473 14.13 -10.35 -12.64
N TYR A 474 12.97 -11.06 -12.51
CA TYR A 474 12.96 -12.50 -12.73
C TYR A 474 13.41 -12.82 -14.16
N PRO A 475 14.28 -13.83 -14.38
CA PRO A 475 14.78 -14.15 -15.70
C PRO A 475 13.64 -14.49 -16.68
N ARG A 476 13.63 -13.83 -17.81
CA ARG A 476 12.67 -14.00 -18.92
C ARG A 476 13.45 -14.25 -20.22
N PRO A 477 12.78 -14.64 -21.32
CA PRO A 477 13.43 -14.72 -22.63
C PRO A 477 14.22 -13.46 -22.96
N GLN A 478 15.42 -13.62 -23.52
CA GLN A 478 16.29 -12.52 -23.94
C GLN A 478 16.92 -12.79 -25.31
N PRO A 479 16.94 -11.80 -26.21
CA PRO A 479 16.24 -10.51 -26.13
C PRO A 479 14.73 -10.69 -26.13
N PRO A 480 13.93 -9.73 -25.57
CA PRO A 480 12.48 -9.79 -25.67
C PRO A 480 12.02 -9.85 -27.12
N HIS A 481 10.96 -10.65 -27.35
CA HIS A 481 10.42 -10.87 -28.68
C HIS A 481 8.90 -10.71 -28.72
N PRO A 482 8.30 -10.12 -29.79
CA PRO A 482 6.84 -9.99 -29.90
C PRO A 482 6.07 -11.31 -29.82
N GLY A 483 6.71 -12.42 -30.21
CA GLY A 483 6.16 -13.76 -30.09
C GLY A 483 6.28 -14.43 -28.74
N GLU A 484 6.70 -13.72 -27.67
CA GLU A 484 6.72 -14.29 -26.33
C GLU A 484 5.34 -14.64 -25.80
N LEU A 485 5.27 -15.70 -24.99
CA LEU A 485 4.10 -16.08 -24.22
C LEU A 485 4.54 -16.34 -22.77
N HIS A 486 3.81 -15.76 -21.81
CA HIS A 486 4.17 -15.79 -20.41
C HIS A 486 3.27 -16.73 -19.60
N VAL A 487 3.86 -17.71 -18.95
CA VAL A 487 3.13 -18.75 -18.21
C VAL A 487 2.44 -18.21 -16.94
N ASP A 488 3.00 -17.19 -16.32
CA ASP A 488 2.35 -16.51 -15.21
C ASP A 488 1.10 -15.74 -15.66
N LEU A 489 1.15 -15.05 -16.80
CA LEU A 489 0.00 -14.29 -17.27
C LEU A 489 -1.17 -15.19 -17.70
N ILE A 490 -0.91 -16.28 -18.41
CA ILE A 490 -1.99 -17.23 -18.72
C ILE A 490 -2.57 -17.86 -17.45
N SER A 491 -1.75 -18.05 -16.42
CA SER A 491 -2.21 -18.53 -15.11
C SER A 491 -3.09 -17.49 -14.40
N TRP A 492 -2.73 -16.22 -14.43
CA TRP A 492 -3.55 -15.13 -13.94
C TRP A 492 -4.88 -15.02 -14.69
N MET A 493 -4.85 -15.17 -16.01
CA MET A 493 -6.07 -15.16 -16.82
C MET A 493 -6.99 -16.35 -16.52
N GLY A 494 -6.42 -17.51 -16.21
CA GLY A 494 -7.18 -18.67 -15.74
C GLY A 494 -7.85 -18.43 -14.39
N LEU A 495 -7.17 -17.77 -13.44
CA LEU A 495 -7.74 -17.35 -12.17
C LEU A 495 -8.89 -16.34 -12.37
N MET A 496 -8.66 -15.29 -13.17
CA MET A 496 -9.68 -14.28 -13.48
C MET A 496 -10.92 -14.94 -14.11
N THR A 497 -10.73 -15.76 -15.12
CA THR A 497 -11.83 -16.43 -15.84
C THR A 497 -12.64 -17.31 -14.91
N GLY A 498 -11.97 -18.11 -14.07
CA GLY A 498 -12.66 -18.97 -13.09
C GLY A 498 -13.44 -18.17 -12.05
N THR A 499 -12.90 -17.03 -11.60
CA THR A 499 -13.60 -16.13 -10.68
C THR A 499 -14.80 -15.45 -11.35
N MET A 500 -14.63 -14.95 -12.58
CA MET A 500 -15.73 -14.36 -13.37
C MET A 500 -16.85 -15.37 -13.64
N LYS A 501 -16.52 -16.62 -13.95
CA LYS A 501 -17.51 -17.71 -14.09
C LYS A 501 -18.32 -17.88 -12.80
N ARG A 502 -17.66 -17.96 -11.65
CA ARG A 502 -18.31 -18.10 -10.35
C ARG A 502 -19.23 -16.92 -10.02
N ILE A 503 -18.77 -15.68 -10.28
CA ILE A 503 -19.58 -14.48 -10.07
C ILE A 503 -20.80 -14.50 -11.00
N ALA A 504 -20.65 -14.82 -12.29
CA ALA A 504 -21.75 -14.90 -13.25
C ALA A 504 -22.79 -15.94 -12.81
N GLY A 505 -22.36 -17.13 -12.37
CA GLY A 505 -23.23 -18.16 -11.81
C GLY A 505 -23.99 -17.68 -10.57
N GLN A 506 -23.32 -17.02 -9.62
CA GLN A 506 -23.96 -16.46 -8.41
C GLN A 506 -24.98 -15.36 -8.74
N LEU A 507 -24.74 -14.58 -9.79
CA LEU A 507 -25.66 -13.54 -10.26
C LEU A 507 -26.76 -14.05 -11.20
N GLY A 508 -26.71 -15.33 -11.62
CA GLY A 508 -27.66 -15.95 -12.54
C GLY A 508 -27.50 -15.51 -14.00
N ILE A 509 -26.30 -15.08 -14.41
CA ILE A 509 -26.00 -14.63 -15.78
C ILE A 509 -25.45 -15.82 -16.59
N SER A 510 -26.35 -16.71 -17.00
CA SER A 510 -25.99 -18.01 -17.58
C SER A 510 -25.22 -17.94 -18.91
N GLU A 511 -25.44 -16.91 -19.72
CA GLU A 511 -24.67 -16.70 -20.96
C GLU A 511 -23.19 -16.46 -20.65
N ASP A 512 -22.89 -15.52 -19.77
CA ASP A 512 -21.53 -15.19 -19.36
C ASP A 512 -20.87 -16.38 -18.64
N GLU A 513 -21.58 -17.07 -17.76
CA GLU A 513 -21.11 -18.29 -17.08
C GLU A 513 -20.65 -19.35 -18.09
N SER A 514 -21.47 -19.63 -19.11
CA SER A 514 -21.15 -20.60 -20.16
C SER A 514 -19.98 -20.16 -21.05
N GLU A 515 -19.84 -18.85 -21.31
CA GLU A 515 -18.71 -18.31 -22.07
C GLU A 515 -17.41 -18.45 -21.27
N TYR A 516 -17.40 -18.04 -20.00
CA TYR A 516 -16.21 -18.18 -19.15
C TYR A 516 -15.82 -19.64 -18.92
N GLU A 517 -16.78 -20.57 -18.85
CA GLU A 517 -16.46 -22.00 -18.76
C GLU A 517 -15.70 -22.49 -20.00
N LYS A 518 -16.09 -22.07 -21.20
CA LYS A 518 -15.38 -22.43 -22.44
C LYS A 518 -13.96 -21.84 -22.46
N ILE A 519 -13.82 -20.57 -22.04
CA ILE A 519 -12.51 -19.89 -22.00
C ILE A 519 -11.61 -20.55 -20.95
N GLU A 520 -12.12 -20.83 -19.75
CA GLU A 520 -11.36 -21.52 -18.69
C GLU A 520 -10.85 -22.88 -19.16
N ASN A 521 -11.72 -23.67 -19.80
CA ASN A 521 -11.31 -24.96 -20.37
C ASN A 521 -10.23 -24.83 -21.47
N ALA A 522 -10.30 -23.78 -22.26
CA ALA A 522 -9.27 -23.50 -23.27
C ALA A 522 -7.94 -23.09 -22.64
N ILE A 523 -7.96 -22.22 -21.64
CA ILE A 523 -6.77 -21.82 -20.88
C ILE A 523 -6.11 -23.03 -20.21
N LEU A 524 -6.89 -23.88 -19.54
CA LEU A 524 -6.38 -25.08 -18.85
C LEU A 524 -5.66 -26.07 -19.81
N ARG A 525 -6.07 -26.11 -21.08
CA ARG A 525 -5.38 -26.91 -22.10
C ARG A 525 -4.17 -26.18 -22.66
N ASN A 526 -4.31 -24.91 -23.00
CA ASN A 526 -3.23 -24.14 -23.60
C ASN A 526 -2.03 -23.94 -22.65
N ILE A 527 -2.24 -23.91 -21.33
CA ILE A 527 -1.13 -23.92 -20.37
C ILE A 527 -0.23 -25.14 -20.59
N ASP A 528 -0.83 -26.31 -20.86
CA ASP A 528 -0.07 -27.54 -21.11
C ASP A 528 0.53 -27.57 -22.51
N ASP A 529 -0.22 -27.12 -23.54
CA ASP A 529 0.21 -27.14 -24.91
C ASP A 529 1.34 -26.13 -25.22
N LEU A 530 1.30 -24.96 -24.60
CA LEU A 530 2.19 -23.82 -24.89
C LEU A 530 3.37 -23.68 -23.93
N HIS A 531 3.25 -24.19 -22.71
CA HIS A 531 4.19 -23.86 -21.64
C HIS A 531 4.83 -25.07 -20.95
N TRP A 532 4.31 -26.29 -21.11
CA TRP A 532 4.90 -27.46 -20.48
C TRP A 532 6.09 -27.99 -21.29
N ASP A 533 7.27 -28.01 -20.69
CA ASP A 533 8.46 -28.61 -21.28
C ASP A 533 8.66 -30.05 -20.79
N GLU A 534 8.57 -31.02 -21.68
CA GLU A 534 8.71 -32.46 -21.37
C GLU A 534 10.13 -32.88 -20.97
N LYS A 535 11.15 -32.16 -21.44
CA LYS A 535 12.55 -32.42 -21.09
C LYS A 535 12.89 -31.88 -19.71
N GLU A 536 12.56 -30.63 -19.47
CA GLU A 536 12.82 -29.97 -18.18
C GLU A 536 11.78 -30.32 -17.12
N LYS A 537 10.63 -30.90 -17.49
CA LYS A 537 9.50 -31.29 -16.64
C LYS A 537 9.00 -30.13 -15.76
N THR A 538 8.86 -28.98 -16.38
CA THR A 538 8.41 -27.75 -15.72
C THR A 538 7.64 -26.88 -16.70
N TYR A 539 6.92 -25.90 -16.19
CA TYR A 539 6.31 -24.86 -17.01
C TYR A 539 7.34 -23.75 -17.29
N CYS A 540 7.35 -23.26 -18.53
CA CYS A 540 8.33 -22.31 -19.04
C CYS A 540 7.63 -21.19 -19.80
N ASP A 541 8.26 -20.03 -19.92
CA ASP A 541 7.87 -19.06 -20.93
C ASP A 541 8.20 -19.58 -22.32
N ALA A 542 7.41 -19.19 -23.32
CA ALA A 542 7.69 -19.49 -24.69
C ALA A 542 8.21 -18.25 -25.43
N THR A 543 9.11 -18.45 -26.37
CA THR A 543 9.66 -17.39 -27.21
C THR A 543 9.88 -17.90 -28.65
N ILE A 544 10.41 -17.04 -29.48
CA ILE A 544 10.92 -17.38 -30.80
C ILE A 544 12.45 -17.21 -30.75
N ASP A 545 13.18 -18.24 -31.17
CA ASP A 545 14.63 -18.24 -31.15
C ASP A 545 15.24 -17.56 -32.38
N ASP A 546 16.58 -17.50 -32.45
CA ASP A 546 17.34 -16.88 -33.54
C ASP A 546 17.14 -17.59 -34.89
N TYR A 547 16.52 -18.77 -34.91
CA TYR A 547 16.19 -19.53 -36.11
C TYR A 547 14.74 -19.39 -36.56
N GLU A 548 14.00 -18.44 -35.90
CA GLU A 548 12.55 -18.25 -36.09
C GLU A 548 11.71 -19.47 -35.67
N GLU A 549 12.25 -20.32 -34.77
CA GLU A 549 11.55 -21.50 -34.27
C GLU A 549 10.98 -21.24 -32.85
N ASN A 550 9.89 -21.94 -32.51
CA ASN A 550 9.31 -21.91 -31.19
C ASN A 550 10.24 -22.56 -30.15
N ALA A 551 10.57 -21.87 -29.10
CA ALA A 551 11.45 -22.33 -28.04
C ALA A 551 10.86 -22.06 -26.63
N HIS A 552 11.21 -22.92 -25.68
CA HIS A 552 10.94 -22.71 -24.26
C HIS A 552 12.15 -22.11 -23.56
N VAL A 553 11.91 -21.12 -22.70
CA VAL A 553 12.90 -20.56 -21.78
C VAL A 553 12.50 -20.91 -20.36
N CYS A 554 13.29 -21.79 -19.74
CA CYS A 554 12.93 -22.47 -18.49
C CYS A 554 13.81 -22.01 -17.33
N HIS A 555 13.35 -21.02 -16.57
CA HIS A 555 13.95 -20.63 -15.30
C HIS A 555 13.09 -21.17 -14.15
N LYS A 556 13.59 -22.23 -13.46
CA LYS A 556 12.83 -22.91 -12.40
C LYS A 556 12.70 -22.02 -11.16
N GLY A 557 11.49 -21.65 -10.79
CA GLY A 557 11.19 -20.77 -9.67
C GLY A 557 9.71 -20.47 -9.58
N TYR A 558 9.35 -19.30 -9.05
CA TYR A 558 7.92 -18.94 -8.93
C TYR A 558 7.19 -19.00 -10.28
N ILE A 559 7.80 -18.49 -11.34
CA ILE A 559 7.19 -18.50 -12.68
C ILE A 559 6.80 -19.90 -13.12
N SER A 560 7.68 -20.87 -12.93
CA SER A 560 7.44 -22.25 -13.36
C SER A 560 6.39 -23.01 -12.53
N ILE A 561 5.98 -22.46 -11.38
CA ILE A 561 4.94 -23.05 -10.53
C ILE A 561 3.66 -22.18 -10.46
N PHE A 562 3.52 -21.16 -11.29
CA PHE A 562 2.33 -20.30 -11.32
C PHE A 562 1.02 -21.04 -11.59
N PRO A 563 0.94 -22.03 -12.51
CA PRO A 563 -0.27 -22.82 -12.68
C PRO A 563 -0.74 -23.55 -11.40
N PHE A 564 0.21 -23.91 -10.53
CA PHE A 564 -0.09 -24.45 -9.21
C PHE A 564 -0.57 -23.34 -8.26
N MET A 565 0.19 -22.24 -8.11
CA MET A 565 -0.11 -21.15 -7.18
C MET A 565 -1.47 -20.48 -7.43
N THR A 566 -1.96 -20.50 -8.67
CA THR A 566 -3.28 -19.95 -9.06
C THR A 566 -4.41 -20.98 -8.99
N GLY A 567 -4.14 -22.20 -8.51
CA GLY A 567 -5.14 -23.25 -8.33
C GLY A 567 -5.60 -23.92 -9.62
N LEU A 568 -4.93 -23.70 -10.76
CA LEU A 568 -5.36 -24.27 -12.04
C LEU A 568 -5.05 -25.76 -12.14
N MET A 569 -3.98 -26.23 -11.47
CA MET A 569 -3.64 -27.64 -11.46
C MET A 569 -4.60 -28.47 -10.58
N SER A 570 -5.12 -27.91 -9.49
CA SER A 570 -6.06 -28.58 -8.60
C SER A 570 -7.43 -28.78 -9.24
N ARG A 571 -7.82 -27.93 -10.19
CA ARG A 571 -9.10 -28.05 -10.95
C ARG A 571 -9.10 -29.22 -11.93
N ASN A 572 -7.95 -29.80 -12.26
CA ASN A 572 -7.79 -30.88 -13.23
C ASN A 572 -7.17 -32.16 -12.61
N LEU A 573 -7.39 -32.43 -11.34
CA LEU A 573 -6.85 -33.59 -10.62
C LEU A 573 -7.42 -34.90 -11.18
N LYS A 574 -6.75 -35.49 -12.17
CA LYS A 574 -6.84 -36.92 -12.48
C LYS A 574 -5.87 -37.68 -11.59
N LYS A 575 -6.20 -38.92 -11.22
CA LYS A 575 -5.51 -39.76 -10.21
C LYS A 575 -3.99 -39.92 -10.35
N GLU A 576 -3.37 -39.54 -11.47
CA GLU A 576 -1.91 -39.55 -11.67
C GLU A 576 -1.52 -38.29 -12.44
N ASN A 577 -1.38 -37.18 -11.75
CA ASN A 577 -0.89 -35.96 -12.38
C ASN A 577 0.63 -35.88 -12.26
N LYS A 578 1.35 -36.37 -13.30
CA LYS A 578 2.82 -36.33 -13.36
C LYS A 578 3.38 -34.90 -13.28
N LYS A 579 2.65 -33.92 -13.80
CA LYS A 579 3.03 -32.51 -13.77
C LYS A 579 2.96 -31.95 -12.35
N LEU A 580 1.87 -32.26 -11.62
CA LEU A 580 1.75 -31.87 -10.21
C LEU A 580 2.88 -32.51 -9.38
N LYS A 581 3.21 -33.78 -9.63
CA LYS A 581 4.35 -34.42 -8.96
C LYS A 581 5.67 -33.70 -9.24
N ALA A 582 5.93 -33.31 -10.48
CA ALA A 582 7.14 -32.57 -10.83
C ALA A 582 7.21 -31.19 -10.12
N VAL A 583 6.09 -30.47 -10.02
CA VAL A 583 5.99 -29.23 -9.25
C VAL A 583 6.27 -29.49 -7.76
N MET A 584 5.71 -30.56 -7.18
CA MET A 584 5.96 -30.90 -5.76
C MET A 584 7.43 -31.29 -5.52
N ASP A 585 8.03 -32.08 -6.44
CA ASP A 585 9.44 -32.42 -6.36
C ASP A 585 10.33 -31.16 -6.43
N LEU A 586 10.01 -30.20 -7.30
CA LEU A 586 10.71 -28.91 -7.41
C LEU A 586 10.58 -28.03 -6.15
N ILE A 587 9.39 -27.91 -5.59
CA ILE A 587 9.13 -27.13 -4.36
C ILE A 587 9.85 -27.74 -3.16
N SER A 588 9.94 -29.08 -3.07
CA SER A 588 10.48 -29.78 -1.88
C SER A 588 11.99 -30.05 -1.95
N ASP A 589 12.65 -29.86 -3.10
CA ASP A 589 14.10 -30.10 -3.23
C ASP A 589 14.92 -28.93 -2.63
N PRO A 590 15.76 -29.19 -1.59
CA PRO A 590 16.65 -28.16 -1.02
C PRO A 590 17.69 -27.60 -1.98
N LYS A 591 18.00 -28.32 -3.06
CA LYS A 591 18.91 -27.86 -4.11
C LYS A 591 18.21 -26.99 -5.18
N GLU A 592 16.90 -26.94 -5.13
CA GLU A 592 16.06 -26.12 -6.00
C GLU A 592 15.42 -24.98 -5.18
N LEU A 593 14.15 -25.11 -4.83
CA LEU A 593 13.38 -24.00 -4.23
C LEU A 593 13.29 -24.06 -2.70
N TRP A 594 13.34 -25.25 -2.09
CA TRP A 594 13.15 -25.40 -0.64
C TRP A 594 14.26 -24.72 0.18
N SER A 595 13.87 -24.02 1.23
CA SER A 595 14.77 -23.58 2.30
C SER A 595 14.12 -23.72 3.67
N ASN A 596 14.92 -23.62 4.75
CA ASN A 596 14.39 -23.60 6.12
C ASN A 596 13.54 -22.36 6.45
N HIS A 597 13.48 -21.38 5.54
CA HIS A 597 12.79 -20.10 5.73
C HIS A 597 11.62 -19.91 4.76
N GLY A 598 11.42 -20.84 3.83
CA GLY A 598 10.38 -20.80 2.80
C GLY A 598 10.90 -21.18 1.42
N ILE A 599 10.06 -21.03 0.43
CA ILE A 599 10.33 -21.35 -0.97
C ILE A 599 10.97 -20.13 -1.64
N ARG A 600 12.12 -20.34 -2.27
CA ARG A 600 12.88 -19.28 -2.98
C ARG A 600 12.18 -18.87 -4.27
N SER A 601 12.42 -17.63 -4.67
CA SER A 601 11.87 -17.10 -5.93
C SER A 601 12.45 -17.79 -7.16
N LEU A 602 13.73 -18.16 -7.12
CA LEU A 602 14.45 -18.81 -8.22
C LEU A 602 15.25 -20.02 -7.68
N SER A 603 15.44 -21.04 -8.49
CA SER A 603 16.22 -22.21 -8.15
C SER A 603 17.69 -21.87 -7.92
N GLN A 604 18.31 -22.52 -6.93
CA GLN A 604 19.77 -22.39 -6.70
C GLN A 604 20.62 -22.92 -7.85
N LYS A 605 20.05 -23.71 -8.76
CA LYS A 605 20.75 -24.25 -9.94
C LYS A 605 20.66 -23.33 -11.16
N ASP A 606 19.82 -22.32 -11.09
CA ASP A 606 19.68 -21.36 -12.17
C ASP A 606 20.93 -20.45 -12.23
N GLU A 607 21.40 -20.17 -13.45
CA GLU A 607 22.58 -19.32 -13.68
C GLU A 607 22.41 -17.88 -13.16
N PHE A 608 21.16 -17.40 -13.09
CA PHE A 608 20.82 -16.06 -12.60
C PHE A 608 20.61 -16.01 -11.08
N TYR A 609 20.66 -17.13 -10.37
CA TYR A 609 20.43 -17.15 -8.93
C TYR A 609 21.38 -16.20 -8.17
N GLY A 610 20.81 -15.26 -7.42
CA GLY A 610 21.58 -14.29 -6.63
C GLY A 610 22.32 -13.24 -7.44
N THR A 611 22.05 -13.10 -8.73
CA THR A 611 22.74 -12.13 -9.62
C THR A 611 21.92 -10.86 -9.86
N GLY A 612 22.55 -9.82 -10.38
CA GLY A 612 21.92 -8.55 -10.73
C GLY A 612 21.40 -7.82 -9.49
N GLU A 613 20.20 -7.28 -9.56
CA GLU A 613 19.52 -6.62 -8.43
C GLU A 613 19.13 -7.61 -7.35
N ASN A 614 19.02 -8.89 -7.73
CA ASN A 614 18.62 -9.97 -6.83
C ASN A 614 17.30 -9.70 -6.09
N TYR A 615 16.33 -9.11 -6.78
CA TYR A 615 15.03 -8.76 -6.20
C TYR A 615 14.08 -9.97 -6.24
N TRP A 616 13.97 -10.64 -7.43
CA TRP A 616 13.22 -11.88 -7.63
C TRP A 616 14.10 -13.09 -8.01
N ARG A 617 15.42 -13.01 -7.81
CA ARG A 617 16.39 -14.03 -8.24
C ARG A 617 16.91 -14.93 -7.12
N SER A 618 16.51 -14.73 -5.88
CA SER A 618 16.79 -15.62 -4.74
C SER A 618 15.89 -15.38 -3.52
N PRO A 619 15.44 -14.14 -3.22
CA PRO A 619 14.67 -13.86 -2.01
C PRO A 619 13.39 -14.67 -1.89
N ILE A 620 12.98 -14.86 -0.63
CA ILE A 620 11.73 -15.53 -0.27
C ILE A 620 10.65 -14.44 -0.11
N TRP A 621 9.64 -14.52 -0.96
CA TRP A 621 8.51 -13.59 -0.94
C TRP A 621 7.32 -14.19 -0.22
N MET A 622 6.83 -13.50 0.80
CA MET A 622 5.79 -14.02 1.68
C MET A 622 4.44 -14.22 0.96
N ASN A 623 4.07 -13.29 0.08
CA ASN A 623 2.87 -13.38 -0.73
C ASN A 623 2.85 -14.65 -1.62
N MET A 624 3.96 -14.96 -2.31
CA MET A 624 4.09 -16.17 -3.12
C MET A 624 4.09 -17.43 -2.27
N ASN A 625 4.78 -17.41 -1.13
CA ASN A 625 4.77 -18.54 -0.18
C ASN A 625 3.36 -18.78 0.39
N TYR A 626 2.59 -17.72 0.62
CA TYR A 626 1.18 -17.85 1.01
C TYR A 626 0.36 -18.61 -0.05
N LEU A 627 0.50 -18.24 -1.34
CA LEU A 627 -0.22 -18.92 -2.43
C LEU A 627 0.17 -20.41 -2.53
N ILE A 628 1.46 -20.72 -2.38
CA ILE A 628 1.94 -22.10 -2.37
C ILE A 628 1.29 -22.88 -1.23
N VAL A 629 1.29 -22.34 -0.01
CA VAL A 629 0.70 -23.00 1.17
C VAL A 629 -0.81 -23.15 1.03
N LYS A 630 -1.51 -22.12 0.51
CA LYS A 630 -2.96 -22.17 0.25
C LYS A 630 -3.30 -23.34 -0.70
N GLU A 631 -2.57 -23.47 -1.81
CA GLU A 631 -2.83 -24.51 -2.80
C GLU A 631 -2.39 -25.91 -2.33
N LEU A 632 -1.35 -26.02 -1.52
CA LEU A 632 -1.01 -27.28 -0.84
C LEU A 632 -2.17 -27.74 0.05
N TYR A 633 -2.76 -26.82 0.82
CA TYR A 633 -3.89 -27.12 1.68
C TYR A 633 -5.12 -27.58 0.87
N VAL A 634 -5.49 -26.85 -0.19
CA VAL A 634 -6.62 -27.18 -1.07
C VAL A 634 -6.41 -28.54 -1.75
N SER A 635 -5.19 -28.80 -2.25
CA SER A 635 -4.85 -30.07 -2.91
C SER A 635 -4.92 -31.27 -1.98
N LEU A 636 -4.49 -31.12 -0.72
CA LEU A 636 -4.59 -32.17 0.29
C LEU A 636 -6.04 -32.54 0.63
N TYR A 637 -6.91 -31.53 0.78
CA TYR A 637 -8.36 -31.77 1.04
C TYR A 637 -9.10 -32.39 -0.15
N SER A 638 -8.65 -32.13 -1.38
CA SER A 638 -9.27 -32.69 -2.59
C SER A 638 -8.87 -34.16 -2.82
N LEU A 639 -7.85 -34.66 -2.13
CA LEU A 639 -7.33 -36.05 -2.23
C LEU A 639 -7.88 -36.95 -1.12
N ILE A 640 -8.48 -36.40 -0.06
CA ILE A 640 -9.15 -37.08 1.04
C ILE A 640 -10.65 -37.17 0.74
#